data_dc5141e8878f5e78cfed8361db124c9f
#
_entry.id   dc5141e8878f5e78cfed8361db124c9f
#
_cell.length_a   1.000
_cell.length_b   1.000
_cell.length_c   1.000
_cell.angle_alpha   90.00
_cell.angle_beta   90.00
_cell.angle_gamma   90.00
#
_symmetry.space_group_name_H-M   'P 1'
#
loop_
_entity.id
_entity.type
_entity.pdbx_description
1 polymer ?
#
loop_
_entity_poly.entity_id
_entity_poly.type
_entity_poly.pdbx_seq_one_letter_code
_entity_poly.pdbx_strand_id
1 'polypeptide(L)'
;LMQYQYDGLISNGIDCCTYINSELSPEEKTQHELLMESSQVIFTFMSPERLCIYEFRERLQNMHELNVYFSYGVIDEVHCVSEWGQDFRFSYLHLGRNLYSYVRAKEGSISLFGLTATASFDVLSDVERELTGNGAFSLDPDAIVRYENSNRLELQYKIERIEVEYQRDPQYDPTGQLSNFGHAVLIGDRRTTNDQKSKFLYDYIDKIPGYIRELQSKESIHRILERFKERENLEGLNGSQLPVDMPDDYYYRKSTYEQSGIVFCPHVNTTGISVNVNSKRLAEKCDVGSFSGSAQEGQEQGNESMEFMKRFRDNELPIMVATKAFGMGIDKPNVRFTVNMNYSSSLESFVQEAGRAGRDRKMALSVILMSDYHLARVNRRYGRVGMPWTIILGKWFRERDLMEILEAFGAQVDEQYIDRCNPLSDIVRVKCNTDNQNAQGVRQAWTCNSCSKYNECVLRYVDWNHRGYIYYKDLQDYLKSIKIRIPKENLEYQGSDYNTVMFFFDNNFKGEYEEKKKMYYLWSQMELEYFIGNDKKDKPYAHKRATGFLDVVLNSKPGTEVVTLISYADDSYADIAKAIYRMCVIGLIDDFTQDYSTRTFRILSTRKQNGSYFNRLKEFLMRYYSEERAENEVEKASVRKGQNEIHKCLGYLTEFIYDKVALKRKRAIDDMRNFCLVGIDSTKDWKEINEDLKDEIYYYFNSKYAREGYKTDNDEEFSLLDETERGRISSFDILYKYMRVVDSDVIGVSGSPKDNIKHLQGAVRLIRRGTTDTNPALCFLNVYCLLALKVGSNRNMKEDLEKSYIEGYLAFKEQVKNNDAFYDGIAKFKSELNINGRNIASDEDFKKFEELELQAELSDHLNWVDAFSNNYTKQ
;
A
#
# COMPACT_ATOMS: atom_id res chain seq x y z
N LEU A 1 0.90 16.25 15.82
CA LEU A 1 2.24 16.24 15.22
C LEU A 1 2.76 17.66 15.01
N MET A 2 2.10 18.48 14.19
CA MET A 2 2.54 19.85 13.87
C MET A 2 2.81 20.72 15.11
N GLN A 3 1.88 20.74 16.06
CA GLN A 3 2.05 21.49 17.30
C GLN A 3 3.24 20.97 18.12
N TYR A 4 3.42 19.66 18.18
CA TYR A 4 4.56 19.06 18.89
C TYR A 4 5.91 19.43 18.25
N GLN A 5 6.01 19.40 16.92
CA GLN A 5 7.20 19.82 16.20
C GLN A 5 7.46 21.34 16.42
N TYR A 6 6.41 22.14 16.39
CA TYR A 6 6.46 23.56 16.70
C TYR A 6 6.96 23.81 18.13
N ASP A 7 6.35 23.18 19.13
CA ASP A 7 6.75 23.29 20.53
C ASP A 7 8.22 22.84 20.75
N GLY A 8 8.64 21.80 20.00
CA GLY A 8 10.02 21.33 19.99
C GLY A 8 11.00 22.36 19.44
N LEU A 9 10.65 23.06 18.37
CA LEU A 9 11.50 24.16 17.86
C LEU A 9 11.57 25.32 18.84
N ILE A 10 10.44 25.74 19.39
CA ILE A 10 10.39 26.82 20.40
C ILE A 10 11.24 26.46 21.62
N SER A 11 11.13 25.23 22.13
CA SER A 11 11.92 24.78 23.30
C SER A 11 13.43 24.72 23.05
N ASN A 12 13.83 24.57 21.77
CA ASN A 12 15.23 24.65 21.35
C ASN A 12 15.68 26.06 20.93
N GLY A 13 14.87 27.09 21.18
CA GLY A 13 15.20 28.49 20.91
C GLY A 13 15.00 28.94 19.46
N ILE A 14 14.23 28.14 18.64
CA ILE A 14 13.88 28.48 17.27
C ILE A 14 12.45 29.01 17.26
N ASP A 15 12.27 30.32 17.35
CA ASP A 15 10.99 31.02 17.45
C ASP A 15 10.45 31.50 16.09
N CYS A 16 11.27 31.44 15.03
CA CYS A 16 10.87 31.79 13.67
C CYS A 16 10.11 30.66 12.99
N CYS A 17 9.08 30.12 13.63
CA CYS A 17 8.27 29.03 13.14
C CYS A 17 6.77 29.28 13.40
N THR A 18 5.92 28.65 12.59
CA THR A 18 4.47 28.70 12.75
C THR A 18 3.81 27.41 12.28
N TYR A 19 2.55 27.19 12.64
CA TYR A 19 1.78 26.05 12.15
C TYR A 19 0.33 26.46 11.83
N ILE A 20 -0.28 25.75 10.87
CA ILE A 20 -1.66 25.99 10.45
C ILE A 20 -2.38 24.65 10.43
N ASN A 21 -3.22 24.40 11.43
CA ASN A 21 -3.97 23.18 11.58
C ASN A 21 -5.49 23.42 11.72
N SER A 22 -6.27 22.37 11.90
CA SER A 22 -7.74 22.43 12.05
C SER A 22 -8.17 22.94 13.42
N GLU A 23 -7.32 22.88 14.43
CA GLU A 23 -7.64 23.20 15.84
C GLU A 23 -7.61 24.72 16.11
N LEU A 24 -6.86 25.46 15.29
CA LEU A 24 -6.81 26.91 15.38
C LEU A 24 -8.16 27.54 15.02
N SER A 25 -8.56 28.56 15.76
CA SER A 25 -9.69 29.42 15.42
C SER A 25 -9.47 30.15 14.07
N PRO A 26 -10.49 30.68 13.44
CA PRO A 26 -10.32 31.48 12.19
C PRO A 26 -9.39 32.68 12.38
N GLU A 27 -9.44 33.33 13.52
CA GLU A 27 -8.59 34.49 13.86
C GLU A 27 -7.14 34.07 14.02
N GLU A 28 -6.87 32.98 14.75
CA GLU A 28 -5.52 32.45 14.92
C GLU A 28 -4.94 31.97 13.58
N LYS A 29 -5.73 31.27 12.76
CA LYS A 29 -5.30 30.88 11.40
C LYS A 29 -4.85 32.10 10.59
N THR A 30 -5.63 33.16 10.61
CA THR A 30 -5.29 34.41 9.92
C THR A 30 -4.01 35.03 10.42
N GLN A 31 -3.77 35.02 11.74
CA GLN A 31 -2.52 35.53 12.34
C GLN A 31 -1.31 34.70 11.90
N HIS A 32 -1.41 33.35 11.95
CA HIS A 32 -0.33 32.47 11.51
C HIS A 32 -0.03 32.60 10.00
N GLU A 33 -1.06 32.82 9.17
CA GLU A 33 -0.89 33.08 7.74
C GLU A 33 -0.20 34.44 7.51
N LEU A 34 -0.52 35.47 8.27
CA LEU A 34 0.12 36.79 8.18
C LEU A 34 1.61 36.73 8.56
N LEU A 35 1.98 35.93 9.56
CA LEU A 35 3.39 35.71 9.91
C LEU A 35 4.17 35.12 8.76
N MET A 36 3.55 34.14 8.03
CA MET A 36 4.13 33.54 6.83
C MET A 36 4.26 34.56 5.69
N GLU A 37 3.20 35.33 5.39
CA GLU A 37 3.18 36.37 4.32
C GLU A 37 4.20 37.45 4.54
N SER A 38 4.41 37.85 5.78
CA SER A 38 5.35 38.95 6.16
C SER A 38 6.80 38.48 6.30
N SER A 39 7.13 37.24 5.91
CA SER A 39 8.48 36.66 6.05
C SER A 39 9.02 36.65 7.48
N GLN A 40 8.17 36.60 8.49
CA GLN A 40 8.59 36.59 9.89
C GLN A 40 8.94 35.16 10.35
N VAL A 41 8.63 34.14 9.55
CA VAL A 41 8.90 32.75 9.86
C VAL A 41 9.74 32.10 8.79
N ILE A 42 10.60 31.14 9.20
CA ILE A 42 11.41 30.30 8.34
C ILE A 42 10.72 28.94 8.15
N PHE A 43 10.06 28.43 9.20
CA PHE A 43 9.37 27.15 9.18
C PHE A 43 7.86 27.34 9.29
N THR A 44 7.13 26.78 8.34
CA THR A 44 5.65 26.73 8.39
C THR A 44 5.19 25.29 8.29
N PHE A 45 4.53 24.79 9.33
CA PHE A 45 3.91 23.47 9.32
C PHE A 45 2.45 23.57 8.86
N MET A 46 2.07 22.78 7.89
CA MET A 46 0.69 22.76 7.37
C MET A 46 0.25 21.38 6.93
N SER A 47 -1.05 21.14 6.92
CA SER A 47 -1.60 19.90 6.37
C SER A 47 -1.76 19.97 4.83
N PRO A 48 -1.68 18.83 4.12
CA PRO A 48 -1.89 18.79 2.67
C PRO A 48 -3.23 19.35 2.20
N GLU A 49 -4.26 19.25 3.05
CA GLU A 49 -5.61 19.77 2.78
C GLU A 49 -5.60 21.29 2.60
N ARG A 50 -4.67 21.97 3.24
CA ARG A 50 -4.54 23.44 3.14
C ARG A 50 -4.28 23.88 1.70
N LEU A 51 -3.49 23.13 0.96
CA LEU A 51 -3.22 23.38 -0.46
C LEU A 51 -4.43 23.13 -1.37
N CYS A 52 -5.52 22.59 -0.85
CA CYS A 52 -6.77 22.45 -1.58
C CYS A 52 -7.75 23.62 -1.38
N ILE A 53 -7.43 24.61 -0.52
CA ILE A 53 -8.27 25.77 -0.23
C ILE A 53 -7.95 26.89 -1.22
N TYR A 54 -8.99 27.42 -1.88
CA TYR A 54 -8.84 28.44 -2.93
C TYR A 54 -8.16 29.72 -2.42
N GLU A 55 -8.65 30.27 -1.33
CA GLU A 55 -8.12 31.51 -0.72
C GLU A 55 -6.66 31.35 -0.27
N PHE A 56 -6.31 30.18 0.22
CA PHE A 56 -4.92 29.90 0.61
C PHE A 56 -3.98 29.83 -0.59
N ARG A 57 -4.43 29.27 -1.71
CA ARG A 57 -3.65 29.28 -2.96
C ARG A 57 -3.45 30.69 -3.53
N GLU A 58 -4.50 31.51 -3.50
CA GLU A 58 -4.37 32.93 -3.88
C GLU A 58 -3.35 33.65 -2.99
N ARG A 59 -3.36 33.38 -1.69
CA ARG A 59 -2.40 33.94 -0.75
C ARG A 59 -0.95 33.54 -1.07
N LEU A 60 -0.71 32.27 -1.36
CA LEU A 60 0.62 31.79 -1.79
C LEU A 60 1.09 32.46 -3.09
N GLN A 61 0.20 32.71 -4.03
CA GLN A 61 0.51 33.43 -5.25
C GLN A 61 0.84 34.90 -4.98
N ASN A 62 0.06 35.60 -4.14
CA ASN A 62 0.32 36.96 -3.73
C ASN A 62 1.67 37.09 -3.00
N MET A 63 2.03 36.13 -2.14
CA MET A 63 3.34 36.09 -1.50
C MET A 63 4.48 36.10 -2.51
N HIS A 64 4.39 35.28 -3.54
CA HIS A 64 5.39 35.24 -4.60
C HIS A 64 5.51 36.58 -5.35
N GLU A 65 4.39 37.24 -5.63
CA GLU A 65 4.37 38.56 -6.25
C GLU A 65 5.00 39.63 -5.35
N LEU A 66 4.92 39.47 -4.03
CA LEU A 66 5.54 40.31 -3.02
C LEU A 66 7.00 39.93 -2.68
N ASN A 67 7.61 39.03 -3.46
CA ASN A 67 8.96 38.53 -3.26
C ASN A 67 9.15 37.70 -1.96
N VAL A 68 8.13 37.00 -1.50
CA VAL A 68 8.21 36.04 -0.43
C VAL A 68 8.20 34.62 -1.03
N TYR A 69 9.25 33.86 -0.80
CA TYR A 69 9.49 32.59 -1.47
C TYR A 69 9.65 31.45 -0.48
N PHE A 70 9.39 30.23 -0.97
CA PHE A 70 9.72 28.99 -0.30
C PHE A 70 10.99 28.39 -0.90
N SER A 71 11.93 27.97 -0.09
CA SER A 71 13.13 27.28 -0.56
C SER A 71 12.92 25.78 -0.72
N TYR A 72 12.23 25.19 0.25
CA TYR A 72 12.03 23.74 0.33
C TYR A 72 10.61 23.39 0.73
N GLY A 73 10.10 22.28 0.19
CA GLY A 73 8.92 21.60 0.67
C GLY A 73 9.33 20.26 1.31
N VAL A 74 9.12 20.13 2.61
CA VAL A 74 9.44 18.92 3.36
C VAL A 74 8.16 18.17 3.65
N ILE A 75 8.06 16.92 3.16
CA ILE A 75 6.92 16.05 3.37
C ILE A 75 7.32 15.02 4.42
N ASP A 76 6.88 15.26 5.66
CA ASP A 76 7.05 14.31 6.74
C ASP A 76 6.09 13.13 6.57
N GLU A 77 6.51 11.94 6.97
CA GLU A 77 5.77 10.69 6.77
C GLU A 77 5.32 10.49 5.31
N VAL A 78 6.26 10.69 4.38
CA VAL A 78 5.96 10.66 2.93
C VAL A 78 5.34 9.33 2.46
N HIS A 79 5.53 8.23 3.21
CA HIS A 79 4.88 6.95 2.95
C HIS A 79 3.33 7.06 2.96
N CYS A 80 2.77 8.08 3.63
CA CYS A 80 1.33 8.35 3.64
C CYS A 80 0.76 8.59 2.23
N VAL A 81 1.59 9.02 1.28
CA VAL A 81 1.19 9.14 -0.13
C VAL A 81 0.78 7.78 -0.69
N SER A 82 1.51 6.72 -0.33
CA SER A 82 1.17 5.35 -0.70
C SER A 82 0.00 4.79 0.11
N GLU A 83 0.06 4.88 1.44
CA GLU A 83 -0.91 4.22 2.32
C GLU A 83 -2.27 4.92 2.38
N TRP A 84 -2.28 6.25 2.46
CA TRP A 84 -3.48 7.02 2.79
C TRP A 84 -4.09 7.75 1.61
N GLY A 85 -3.30 8.06 0.58
CA GLY A 85 -3.77 8.81 -0.56
C GLY A 85 -4.96 8.14 -1.27
N GLN A 86 -4.93 6.81 -1.40
CA GLN A 86 -6.02 6.04 -2.01
C GLN A 86 -7.16 5.71 -1.02
N ASP A 87 -6.88 5.74 0.29
CA ASP A 87 -7.79 5.24 1.30
C ASP A 87 -8.72 6.33 1.86
N PHE A 88 -8.19 7.43 2.41
CA PHE A 88 -9.04 8.45 3.02
C PHE A 88 -8.52 9.90 2.98
N ARG A 89 -7.26 10.12 2.57
CA ARG A 89 -6.67 11.47 2.45
C ARG A 89 -6.26 11.78 1.03
N PHE A 90 -7.23 12.00 0.18
CA PHE A 90 -7.01 12.29 -1.25
C PHE A 90 -6.17 13.53 -1.52
N SER A 91 -6.01 14.41 -0.53
CA SER A 91 -5.08 15.55 -0.58
C SER A 91 -3.64 15.12 -0.82
N TYR A 92 -3.22 13.95 -0.35
CA TYR A 92 -1.89 13.39 -0.60
C TYR A 92 -1.66 13.03 -2.07
N LEU A 93 -2.68 12.54 -2.79
CA LEU A 93 -2.57 12.20 -4.21
C LEU A 93 -2.37 13.44 -5.10
N HIS A 94 -2.76 14.61 -4.61
CA HIS A 94 -2.56 15.89 -5.29
C HIS A 94 -1.39 16.69 -4.73
N LEU A 95 -0.71 16.18 -3.70
CA LEU A 95 0.29 16.94 -2.94
C LEU A 95 1.45 17.41 -3.83
N GLY A 96 2.06 16.52 -4.60
CA GLY A 96 3.14 16.87 -5.52
C GLY A 96 2.71 17.94 -6.51
N ARG A 97 1.58 17.76 -7.19
CA ARG A 97 1.02 18.75 -8.12
C ARG A 97 0.78 20.09 -7.45
N ASN A 98 0.13 20.10 -6.27
CA ASN A 98 -0.21 21.32 -5.57
C ASN A 98 1.05 22.06 -5.09
N LEU A 99 2.05 21.34 -4.57
CA LEU A 99 3.31 21.94 -4.16
C LEU A 99 4.02 22.60 -5.35
N TYR A 100 4.18 21.90 -6.47
CA TYR A 100 4.82 22.47 -7.66
C TYR A 100 4.05 23.63 -8.30
N SER A 101 2.71 23.61 -8.22
CA SER A 101 1.88 24.64 -8.85
C SER A 101 1.74 25.91 -8.02
N TYR A 102 1.66 25.80 -6.70
CA TYR A 102 1.28 26.90 -5.82
C TYR A 102 2.36 27.33 -4.83
N VAL A 103 3.27 26.45 -4.44
CA VAL A 103 4.39 26.78 -3.55
C VAL A 103 5.63 27.02 -4.40
N ARG A 104 6.08 28.26 -4.50
CA ARG A 104 7.12 28.64 -5.48
C ARG A 104 8.41 29.08 -4.82
N ALA A 105 9.53 28.66 -5.42
CA ALA A 105 10.84 29.21 -5.14
C ALA A 105 11.02 30.56 -5.84
N LYS A 106 12.12 31.25 -5.55
CA LYS A 106 12.47 32.52 -6.18
C LYS A 106 12.57 32.39 -7.71
N GLU A 107 13.23 31.34 -8.15
CA GLU A 107 13.37 30.97 -9.53
C GLU A 107 13.03 29.47 -9.69
N GLY A 108 12.15 29.16 -10.62
CA GLY A 108 11.77 27.78 -10.88
C GLY A 108 10.79 27.17 -9.87
N SER A 109 10.83 25.86 -9.77
CA SER A 109 9.98 25.09 -8.85
C SER A 109 10.66 24.88 -7.50
N ILE A 110 9.85 24.62 -6.46
CA ILE A 110 10.34 24.26 -5.13
C ILE A 110 11.06 22.91 -5.15
N SER A 111 12.12 22.78 -4.35
CA SER A 111 12.76 21.47 -4.09
C SER A 111 11.97 20.70 -3.03
N LEU A 112 11.62 19.46 -3.32
CA LEU A 112 10.85 18.60 -2.38
C LEU A 112 11.77 17.58 -1.71
N PHE A 113 11.55 17.39 -0.40
CA PHE A 113 12.17 16.34 0.39
C PHE A 113 11.09 15.47 1.03
N GLY A 114 11.22 14.16 0.91
CA GLY A 114 10.37 13.20 1.59
C GLY A 114 11.11 12.54 2.75
N LEU A 115 10.49 12.49 3.92
CA LEU A 115 11.02 11.83 5.11
C LEU A 115 10.10 10.69 5.53
N THR A 116 10.66 9.53 5.81
CA THR A 116 9.91 8.40 6.38
C THR A 116 10.83 7.42 7.09
N ALA A 117 10.36 6.83 8.16
CA ALA A 117 11.06 5.76 8.87
C ALA A 117 10.80 4.37 8.25
N THR A 118 9.76 4.23 7.42
CA THR A 118 9.27 2.94 6.92
C THR A 118 8.91 3.04 5.44
N ALA A 119 9.88 2.78 4.57
CA ALA A 119 9.62 2.72 3.13
C ALA A 119 10.15 1.41 2.54
N SER A 120 9.24 0.49 2.24
CA SER A 120 9.52 -0.63 1.36
C SER A 120 9.77 -0.15 -0.07
N PHE A 121 10.26 -1.02 -0.95
CA PHE A 121 10.40 -0.68 -2.38
C PHE A 121 9.05 -0.31 -3.02
N ASP A 122 7.98 -0.95 -2.57
CA ASP A 122 6.64 -0.65 -3.03
C ASP A 122 6.18 0.76 -2.66
N VAL A 123 6.44 1.16 -1.42
CA VAL A 123 6.15 2.53 -0.93
C VAL A 123 6.99 3.57 -1.66
N LEU A 124 8.29 3.32 -1.83
CA LEU A 124 9.17 4.23 -2.57
C LEU A 124 8.70 4.44 -4.01
N SER A 125 8.27 3.38 -4.68
CA SER A 125 7.74 3.46 -6.05
C SER A 125 6.44 4.27 -6.12
N ASP A 126 5.56 4.16 -5.12
CA ASP A 126 4.34 4.96 -5.04
C ASP A 126 4.66 6.44 -4.77
N VAL A 127 5.60 6.72 -3.87
CA VAL A 127 6.08 8.09 -3.59
C VAL A 127 6.63 8.74 -4.85
N GLU A 128 7.49 8.04 -5.59
CA GLU A 128 8.02 8.52 -6.87
C GLU A 128 6.91 8.84 -7.87
N ARG A 129 5.95 7.93 -8.04
CA ARG A 129 4.83 8.13 -8.97
C ARG A 129 3.97 9.33 -8.63
N GLU A 130 3.63 9.52 -7.36
CA GLU A 130 2.67 10.54 -6.93
C GLU A 130 3.31 11.92 -6.71
N LEU A 131 4.58 11.99 -6.35
CA LEU A 131 5.26 13.27 -6.09
C LEU A 131 5.97 13.87 -7.30
N THR A 132 6.13 13.14 -8.39
CA THR A 132 6.84 13.63 -9.58
C THR A 132 6.01 14.52 -10.51
N GLY A 133 4.85 14.99 -10.08
CA GLY A 133 4.02 15.93 -10.86
C GLY A 133 3.63 15.39 -12.25
N ASN A 134 3.17 14.15 -12.34
CA ASN A 134 2.82 13.44 -13.59
C ASN A 134 4.05 13.17 -14.50
N GLY A 135 5.24 13.00 -13.92
CA GLY A 135 6.46 12.78 -14.66
C GLY A 135 7.16 14.06 -15.15
N ALA A 136 6.65 15.24 -14.76
CA ALA A 136 7.32 16.52 -15.03
C ALA A 136 8.64 16.66 -14.27
N PHE A 137 8.79 15.93 -13.17
CA PHE A 137 9.98 15.90 -12.31
C PHE A 137 10.42 14.45 -12.10
N SER A 138 11.69 14.23 -11.84
CA SER A 138 12.23 12.92 -11.46
C SER A 138 12.74 12.96 -10.04
N LEU A 139 12.55 11.86 -9.31
CA LEU A 139 13.25 11.64 -8.07
C LEU A 139 14.74 11.47 -8.38
N ASP A 140 15.60 12.24 -7.71
CA ASP A 140 17.04 12.08 -7.83
C ASP A 140 17.48 10.82 -7.06
N PRO A 141 17.95 9.77 -7.74
CA PRO A 141 18.35 8.54 -7.07
C PRO A 141 19.56 8.73 -6.15
N ASP A 142 20.44 9.71 -6.41
CA ASP A 142 21.58 10.04 -5.56
C ASP A 142 21.14 10.71 -4.24
N ALA A 143 19.97 11.35 -4.26
CA ALA A 143 19.40 11.97 -3.08
C ALA A 143 18.59 10.98 -2.20
N ILE A 144 18.48 9.70 -2.58
CA ILE A 144 17.82 8.68 -1.77
C ILE A 144 18.79 8.14 -0.73
N VAL A 145 18.65 8.62 0.49
CA VAL A 145 19.37 8.07 1.65
C VAL A 145 18.51 6.96 2.25
N ARG A 146 19.03 5.74 2.24
CA ARG A 146 18.32 4.58 2.75
C ARG A 146 19.19 3.79 3.72
N TYR A 147 18.63 3.51 4.90
CA TYR A 147 19.21 2.58 5.83
C TYR A 147 18.75 1.16 5.49
N GLU A 148 19.67 0.22 5.33
CA GLU A 148 19.36 -1.14 4.90
C GLU A 148 18.71 -1.97 5.99
N ASN A 149 19.05 -1.70 7.24
CA ASN A 149 18.45 -2.40 8.36
C ASN A 149 17.47 -1.49 9.12
N SER A 150 16.20 -1.72 8.92
CA SER A 150 15.12 -1.08 9.67
C SER A 150 14.87 -1.72 11.04
N ASN A 151 15.53 -2.84 11.34
CA ASN A 151 15.48 -3.48 12.65
C ASN A 151 16.24 -2.66 13.69
N ARG A 152 15.61 -2.48 14.83
CA ARG A 152 16.19 -1.81 15.98
C ARG A 152 16.69 -2.83 16.98
N LEU A 153 17.92 -2.64 17.47
CA LEU A 153 18.59 -3.56 18.41
C LEU A 153 17.75 -3.81 19.67
N GLU A 154 17.16 -2.75 20.20
CA GLU A 154 16.40 -2.75 21.45
C GLU A 154 14.98 -3.29 21.29
N LEU A 155 14.43 -3.30 20.07
CA LEU A 155 13.05 -3.68 19.81
C LEU A 155 12.94 -5.17 19.46
N GLN A 156 12.16 -5.90 20.23
CA GLN A 156 11.92 -7.33 20.06
C GLN A 156 10.45 -7.58 19.73
N TYR A 157 10.16 -8.72 19.10
CA TYR A 157 8.83 -9.03 18.57
C TYR A 157 8.32 -10.36 19.13
N LYS A 158 7.02 -10.41 19.42
CA LYS A 158 6.36 -11.64 19.85
C LYS A 158 4.95 -11.69 19.25
N ILE A 159 4.62 -12.79 18.62
CA ILE A 159 3.24 -13.06 18.22
C ILE A 159 2.64 -14.03 19.22
N GLU A 160 1.55 -13.63 19.82
CA GLU A 160 0.86 -14.47 20.80
C GLU A 160 -0.39 -15.07 20.17
N ARG A 161 -0.39 -16.38 20.05
CA ARG A 161 -1.54 -17.11 19.54
C ARG A 161 -2.60 -17.20 20.61
N ILE A 162 -3.78 -16.66 20.32
CA ILE A 162 -4.94 -16.77 21.19
C ILE A 162 -5.81 -17.92 20.68
N GLU A 163 -5.98 -18.92 21.53
CA GLU A 163 -6.95 -19.98 21.28
C GLU A 163 -8.35 -19.45 21.60
N VAL A 164 -9.19 -19.43 20.61
CA VAL A 164 -10.57 -18.97 20.70
C VAL A 164 -11.47 -20.19 20.69
N GLU A 165 -12.32 -20.31 21.70
CA GLU A 165 -13.33 -21.34 21.71
C GLU A 165 -14.44 -20.99 20.72
N TYR A 166 -14.61 -21.83 19.72
CA TYR A 166 -15.68 -21.72 18.76
C TYR A 166 -16.83 -22.64 19.14
N GLN A 167 -18.01 -22.09 19.22
CA GLN A 167 -19.21 -22.89 19.37
C GLN A 167 -19.74 -23.26 17.99
N ARG A 168 -20.18 -24.51 17.87
CA ARG A 168 -20.91 -24.98 16.71
C ARG A 168 -22.24 -24.23 16.64
N ASP A 169 -22.57 -23.63 15.49
CA ASP A 169 -23.85 -22.96 15.31
C ASP A 169 -24.93 -23.98 14.90
N PRO A 170 -25.83 -24.34 15.79
CA PRO A 170 -26.92 -25.26 15.48
C PRO A 170 -27.82 -24.76 14.36
N GLN A 171 -27.83 -23.45 14.09
CA GLN A 171 -28.63 -22.85 13.02
C GLN A 171 -28.04 -23.11 11.64
N TYR A 172 -26.72 -23.30 11.55
CA TYR A 172 -26.03 -23.53 10.28
C TYR A 172 -25.73 -25.00 10.01
N ASP A 173 -25.60 -25.81 11.03
CA ASP A 173 -25.40 -27.27 10.94
C ASP A 173 -26.17 -28.00 12.00
N PRO A 174 -27.52 -28.03 11.90
CA PRO A 174 -28.37 -28.70 12.91
C PRO A 174 -28.12 -30.21 12.96
N THR A 175 -27.59 -30.80 11.88
CA THR A 175 -27.38 -32.27 11.80
C THR A 175 -25.97 -32.69 12.12
N GLY A 176 -25.03 -31.79 12.23
CA GLY A 176 -23.63 -32.12 12.43
C GLY A 176 -22.89 -32.68 11.22
N GLN A 177 -23.56 -32.80 10.09
CA GLN A 177 -23.01 -33.45 8.92
C GLN A 177 -21.99 -32.58 8.14
N LEU A 178 -22.06 -31.26 8.26
CA LEU A 178 -21.13 -30.36 7.59
C LEU A 178 -19.71 -30.46 8.19
N SER A 179 -19.58 -30.87 9.44
CA SER A 179 -18.27 -31.10 10.07
C SER A 179 -17.51 -32.28 9.46
N ASN A 180 -18.21 -33.24 8.84
CA ASN A 180 -17.61 -34.41 8.23
C ASN A 180 -16.85 -34.10 6.93
N PHE A 181 -16.99 -32.90 6.36
CA PHE A 181 -16.28 -32.47 5.17
C PHE A 181 -14.97 -31.74 5.47
N GLY A 182 -14.41 -31.88 6.68
CA GLY A 182 -13.15 -31.27 7.05
C GLY A 182 -13.20 -29.73 7.22
N HIS A 183 -14.39 -29.15 7.15
CA HIS A 183 -14.64 -27.74 7.40
C HIS A 183 -15.50 -27.65 8.63
N ALA A 184 -14.89 -27.47 9.77
CA ALA A 184 -15.65 -27.13 10.96
C ALA A 184 -16.43 -25.84 10.66
N VAL A 185 -17.73 -25.93 10.69
CA VAL A 185 -18.60 -24.77 10.74
C VAL A 185 -18.47 -24.23 12.16
N LEU A 186 -17.35 -23.63 12.41
CA LEU A 186 -17.08 -23.02 13.68
C LEU A 186 -17.58 -21.60 13.60
N ILE A 187 -18.54 -21.29 14.39
CA ILE A 187 -18.98 -19.93 14.57
C ILE A 187 -18.48 -19.48 15.92
N GLY A 188 -17.34 -18.88 15.87
CA GLY A 188 -17.14 -17.78 16.76
C GLY A 188 -17.95 -16.62 16.19
N ASP A 189 -19.02 -16.22 16.84
CA ASP A 189 -19.50 -14.88 16.64
C ASP A 189 -18.28 -13.96 16.79
N ARG A 190 -18.07 -13.09 15.80
CA ARG A 190 -16.96 -12.10 15.81
C ARG A 190 -16.92 -11.36 17.16
N ARG A 191 -18.05 -11.14 17.80
CA ARG A 191 -18.14 -10.54 19.11
C ARG A 191 -17.53 -11.42 20.20
N THR A 192 -17.82 -12.71 20.20
CA THR A 192 -17.30 -13.66 21.19
C THR A 192 -15.77 -13.78 21.07
N THR A 193 -15.25 -13.91 19.85
CA THR A 193 -13.81 -13.94 19.61
C THR A 193 -13.12 -12.68 20.11
N ASN A 194 -13.66 -11.52 19.79
CA ASN A 194 -13.08 -10.24 20.18
C ASN A 194 -13.16 -10.02 21.70
N ASP A 195 -14.22 -10.49 22.36
CA ASP A 195 -14.32 -10.43 23.83
C ASP A 195 -13.31 -11.37 24.51
N GLN A 196 -13.07 -12.55 23.95
CA GLN A 196 -12.02 -13.46 24.44
C GLN A 196 -10.64 -12.83 24.30
N LYS A 197 -10.34 -12.15 23.18
CA LYS A 197 -9.09 -11.39 23.03
C LYS A 197 -8.93 -10.31 24.09
N SER A 198 -9.98 -9.58 24.39
CA SER A 198 -9.96 -8.55 25.42
C SER A 198 -9.73 -9.13 26.85
N LYS A 199 -10.32 -10.28 27.13
CA LYS A 199 -10.06 -10.99 28.41
C LYS A 199 -8.61 -11.49 28.45
N PHE A 200 -8.13 -12.05 27.35
CA PHE A 200 -6.75 -12.50 27.24
C PHE A 200 -5.76 -11.36 27.45
N LEU A 201 -5.98 -10.20 26.85
CA LEU A 201 -5.15 -9.01 27.06
C LEU A 201 -5.06 -8.66 28.54
N TYR A 202 -6.18 -8.68 29.25
CA TYR A 202 -6.25 -8.34 30.66
C TYR A 202 -5.31 -9.20 31.51
N ASP A 203 -5.23 -10.50 31.24
CA ASP A 203 -4.35 -11.42 31.95
C ASP A 203 -2.91 -11.40 31.41
N TYR A 204 -2.75 -11.13 30.11
CA TYR A 204 -1.48 -11.19 29.42
C TYR A 204 -0.55 -10.02 29.76
N ILE A 205 -1.13 -8.84 30.01
CA ILE A 205 -0.34 -7.63 30.25
C ILE A 205 0.58 -7.77 31.44
N ASP A 206 0.19 -8.57 32.45
CA ASP A 206 1.00 -8.85 33.66
C ASP A 206 2.23 -9.73 33.35
N LYS A 207 2.25 -10.42 32.21
CA LYS A 207 3.39 -11.27 31.80
C LYS A 207 4.48 -10.49 31.07
N ILE A 208 4.14 -9.33 30.52
CA ILE A 208 5.07 -8.53 29.67
C ILE A 208 6.36 -8.15 30.40
N PRO A 209 6.34 -7.69 31.67
CA PRO A 209 7.58 -7.42 32.42
C PRO A 209 8.51 -8.63 32.50
N GLY A 210 7.93 -9.81 32.70
CA GLY A 210 8.68 -11.07 32.70
C GLY A 210 9.39 -11.37 31.38
N TYR A 211 8.70 -11.20 30.26
CA TYR A 211 9.31 -11.39 28.91
C TYR A 211 10.44 -10.39 28.65
N ILE A 212 10.28 -9.13 29.04
CA ILE A 212 11.34 -8.13 28.87
C ILE A 212 12.56 -8.47 29.72
N ARG A 213 12.37 -8.95 31.00
CA ARG A 213 13.48 -9.42 31.82
C ARG A 213 14.20 -10.64 31.22
N GLU A 214 13.45 -11.56 30.65
CA GLU A 214 14.01 -12.72 29.99
C GLU A 214 14.90 -12.35 28.78
N LEU A 215 14.49 -11.35 28.00
CA LEU A 215 15.27 -10.81 26.89
C LEU A 215 16.54 -10.08 27.32
N GLN A 216 16.63 -9.66 28.57
CA GLN A 216 17.78 -8.95 29.13
C GLN A 216 18.84 -9.90 29.72
N SER A 217 18.66 -11.22 29.65
CA SER A 217 19.70 -12.18 30.06
C SER A 217 20.94 -11.95 29.21
N LYS A 218 22.13 -12.21 29.81
CA LYS A 218 23.41 -12.05 29.10
C LYS A 218 23.47 -12.86 27.81
N GLU A 219 22.90 -14.05 27.83
CA GLU A 219 22.82 -14.94 26.67
C GLU A 219 21.93 -14.35 25.58
N SER A 220 20.73 -13.86 25.92
CA SER A 220 19.80 -13.22 24.97
C SER A 220 20.41 -11.96 24.36
N ILE A 221 21.04 -11.09 25.18
CA ILE A 221 21.71 -9.88 24.67
C ILE A 221 22.86 -10.25 23.74
N HIS A 222 23.68 -11.26 24.09
CA HIS A 222 24.78 -11.67 23.22
C HIS A 222 24.26 -12.16 21.85
N ARG A 223 23.22 -12.98 21.84
CA ARG A 223 22.60 -13.51 20.64
C ARG A 223 22.01 -12.39 19.76
N ILE A 224 21.30 -11.45 20.36
CA ILE A 224 20.77 -10.27 19.66
C ILE A 224 21.90 -9.45 19.01
N LEU A 225 22.99 -9.22 19.73
CA LEU A 225 24.13 -8.47 19.25
C LEU A 225 24.85 -9.15 18.08
N GLU A 226 25.10 -10.43 18.18
CA GLU A 226 25.76 -11.20 17.11
C GLU A 226 24.92 -11.14 15.82
N ARG A 227 23.62 -11.39 15.93
CA ARG A 227 22.73 -11.34 14.79
C ARG A 227 22.62 -9.95 14.15
N PHE A 228 22.64 -8.88 14.98
CA PHE A 228 22.62 -7.52 14.48
C PHE A 228 23.94 -7.16 13.77
N LYS A 229 25.09 -7.57 14.32
CA LYS A 229 26.39 -7.34 13.70
C LYS A 229 26.56 -8.04 12.36
N GLU A 230 26.05 -9.27 12.20
CA GLU A 230 26.07 -9.99 10.93
C GLU A 230 25.43 -9.16 9.79
N ARG A 231 24.42 -8.36 10.11
CA ARG A 231 23.70 -7.57 9.12
C ARG A 231 24.26 -6.17 8.90
N GLU A 232 24.73 -5.52 9.97
CA GLU A 232 25.16 -4.12 9.92
C GLU A 232 26.68 -3.95 9.84
N ASN A 233 27.42 -5.02 10.05
CA ASN A 233 28.89 -5.00 10.13
C ASN A 233 29.43 -3.89 11.08
N LEU A 234 28.71 -3.66 12.20
CA LEU A 234 29.03 -2.62 13.17
C LEU A 234 29.99 -3.13 14.22
N GLU A 235 31.21 -2.65 14.20
CA GLU A 235 32.19 -2.93 15.23
C GLU A 235 31.92 -2.11 16.50
N GLY A 236 32.22 -2.68 17.69
CA GLY A 236 32.12 -1.97 18.96
C GLY A 236 30.74 -1.92 19.63
N LEU A 237 29.73 -2.56 19.09
CA LEU A 237 28.42 -2.70 19.72
C LEU A 237 28.51 -3.61 20.95
N ASN A 238 28.15 -3.12 22.14
CA ASN A 238 28.28 -3.86 23.40
C ASN A 238 26.96 -4.12 24.15
N GLY A 239 25.86 -3.48 23.72
CA GLY A 239 24.52 -3.68 24.27
C GLY A 239 24.33 -3.20 25.74
N SER A 240 25.30 -2.51 26.32
CA SER A 240 25.23 -2.05 27.72
C SER A 240 24.08 -1.09 28.00
N GLN A 241 23.56 -0.42 26.99
CA GLN A 241 22.41 0.48 27.08
C GLN A 241 21.04 -0.24 27.07
N LEU A 242 20.99 -1.54 26.70
CA LEU A 242 19.74 -2.25 26.55
C LEU A 242 19.00 -2.56 27.85
N PRO A 243 19.65 -2.89 28.97
CA PRO A 243 18.95 -3.24 30.19
C PRO A 243 18.09 -2.11 30.75
N VAL A 244 16.91 -2.47 31.24
CA VAL A 244 15.95 -1.57 31.90
C VAL A 244 15.35 -2.28 33.11
N ASP A 245 15.04 -1.55 34.16
CA ASP A 245 14.34 -2.10 35.31
C ASP A 245 12.85 -2.29 34.99
N MET A 246 12.39 -3.55 35.13
CA MET A 246 11.00 -3.96 34.85
C MET A 246 10.45 -4.74 36.04
N PRO A 247 10.01 -4.07 37.09
CA PRO A 247 9.35 -4.76 38.21
C PRO A 247 7.96 -5.26 37.78
N ASP A 248 7.49 -6.36 38.39
CA ASP A 248 6.20 -6.96 38.05
C ASP A 248 5.02 -6.03 38.34
N ASP A 249 5.17 -5.12 39.29
CA ASP A 249 4.13 -4.24 39.80
C ASP A 249 4.19 -2.80 39.24
N TYR A 250 4.99 -2.54 38.21
CA TYR A 250 5.18 -1.17 37.74
C TYR A 250 3.86 -0.50 37.28
N TYR A 251 2.86 -1.25 36.87
CA TYR A 251 1.53 -0.75 36.51
C TYR A 251 0.74 -0.19 37.69
N TYR A 252 1.06 -0.60 38.92
CA TYR A 252 0.26 -0.32 40.09
C TYR A 252 0.75 0.86 40.92
N ARG A 253 1.79 1.54 40.46
CA ARG A 253 2.31 2.76 41.10
C ARG A 253 1.34 3.93 40.88
N LYS A 254 1.05 4.70 41.95
CA LYS A 254 -0.01 5.70 41.93
C LYS A 254 0.40 7.15 41.64
N SER A 255 1.70 7.49 41.53
CA SER A 255 2.10 8.90 41.39
C SER A 255 2.82 9.22 40.10
N THR A 256 3.84 8.48 39.74
CA THR A 256 4.57 8.61 38.48
C THR A 256 5.07 7.25 38.03
N TYR A 257 5.11 7.07 36.71
CA TYR A 257 5.47 5.81 36.08
C TYR A 257 6.77 5.95 35.32
N GLU A 258 7.79 5.17 35.69
CA GLU A 258 9.09 5.18 35.01
C GLU A 258 9.04 4.53 33.62
N GLN A 259 8.11 3.59 33.42
CA GLN A 259 7.90 2.85 32.20
C GLN A 259 6.43 2.92 31.77
N SER A 260 6.18 2.84 30.47
CA SER A 260 4.83 2.87 29.93
C SER A 260 4.62 1.87 28.79
N GLY A 261 3.35 1.67 28.43
CA GLY A 261 2.97 0.80 27.33
C GLY A 261 1.83 1.36 26.49
N ILE A 262 1.70 0.85 25.27
CA ILE A 262 0.63 1.24 24.35
C ILE A 262 -0.09 0.00 23.88
N VAL A 263 -1.44 0.06 23.87
CA VAL A 263 -2.30 -0.99 23.31
C VAL A 263 -3.02 -0.42 22.09
N PHE A 264 -2.73 -0.96 20.92
CA PHE A 264 -3.35 -0.56 19.66
C PHE A 264 -4.61 -1.37 19.39
N CYS A 265 -5.72 -0.67 19.17
CA CYS A 265 -7.03 -1.24 18.86
C CYS A 265 -7.49 -0.80 17.46
N PRO A 266 -8.04 -1.70 16.63
CA PRO A 266 -8.52 -1.34 15.30
C PRO A 266 -9.82 -0.52 15.31
N HIS A 267 -10.59 -0.57 16.38
CA HIS A 267 -11.90 0.10 16.50
C HIS A 267 -11.98 0.98 17.74
N VAL A 268 -12.86 1.99 17.69
CA VAL A 268 -13.14 2.87 18.85
C VAL A 268 -14.18 2.26 19.78
N ASN A 269 -15.34 1.85 19.25
CA ASN A 269 -16.54 1.60 20.07
C ASN A 269 -17.18 0.20 19.97
N THR A 270 -16.80 -0.65 19.00
CA THR A 270 -17.75 -1.68 18.56
C THR A 270 -17.60 -3.08 19.12
N THR A 271 -16.46 -3.50 19.61
CA THR A 271 -16.20 -4.90 19.98
C THR A 271 -15.11 -5.03 21.04
N GLY A 272 -14.85 -6.24 21.52
CA GLY A 272 -13.77 -6.56 22.46
C GLY A 272 -12.37 -6.12 22.04
N ILE A 273 -12.14 -5.80 20.76
CA ILE A 273 -10.86 -5.23 20.25
C ILE A 273 -10.93 -3.71 20.05
N SER A 274 -11.83 -3.03 20.76
CA SER A 274 -11.98 -1.56 20.66
C SER A 274 -11.29 -0.83 21.81
N VAL A 275 -10.99 0.44 21.56
CA VAL A 275 -10.38 1.35 22.57
C VAL A 275 -11.21 1.40 23.83
N ASN A 276 -12.51 1.69 23.71
CA ASN A 276 -13.39 1.90 24.85
C ASN A 276 -13.62 0.65 25.70
N VAL A 277 -13.61 -0.55 25.11
CA VAL A 277 -13.72 -1.79 25.87
C VAL A 277 -12.44 -2.09 26.63
N ASN A 278 -11.28 -1.97 25.95
CA ASN A 278 -10.01 -2.34 26.56
C ASN A 278 -9.51 -1.28 27.57
N SER A 279 -9.77 0.01 27.36
CA SER A 279 -9.45 1.03 28.36
C SER A 279 -10.25 0.82 29.66
N LYS A 280 -11.55 0.56 29.56
CA LYS A 280 -12.39 0.27 30.73
C LYS A 280 -11.96 -1.01 31.47
N ARG A 281 -11.60 -2.07 30.71
CA ARG A 281 -11.18 -3.34 31.31
C ARG A 281 -9.83 -3.21 32.01
N LEU A 282 -8.86 -2.55 31.39
CA LEU A 282 -7.54 -2.34 31.99
C LEU A 282 -7.58 -1.33 33.14
N ALA A 283 -8.54 -0.40 33.15
CA ALA A 283 -8.75 0.53 34.25
C ALA A 283 -9.15 -0.17 35.58
N GLU A 284 -9.55 -1.44 35.53
CA GLU A 284 -9.72 -2.25 36.74
C GLU A 284 -8.40 -2.60 37.42
N LYS A 285 -7.28 -2.54 36.69
CA LYS A 285 -5.92 -2.88 37.19
C LYS A 285 -5.04 -1.65 37.48
N CYS A 286 -5.08 -0.66 36.60
CA CYS A 286 -4.17 0.48 36.65
C CYS A 286 -4.81 1.71 36.01
N ASP A 287 -4.15 2.87 36.14
CA ASP A 287 -4.58 4.08 35.45
C ASP A 287 -4.35 3.93 33.93
N VAL A 288 -5.37 4.24 33.15
CA VAL A 288 -5.33 4.02 31.68
C VAL A 288 -5.85 5.25 30.98
N GLY A 289 -5.09 5.73 29.98
CA GLY A 289 -5.56 6.72 29.03
C GLY A 289 -6.17 6.08 27.79
N SER A 290 -7.08 6.80 27.16
CA SER A 290 -7.68 6.40 25.88
C SER A 290 -7.50 7.49 24.81
N PHE A 291 -7.25 7.06 23.57
CA PHE A 291 -7.10 7.98 22.45
C PHE A 291 -7.75 7.43 21.17
N SER A 292 -8.60 8.25 20.57
CA SER A 292 -9.22 7.96 19.28
C SER A 292 -9.05 9.13 18.31
N GLY A 293 -8.75 8.85 17.07
CA GLY A 293 -8.53 9.87 16.02
C GLY A 293 -9.79 10.25 15.23
N SER A 294 -11.00 9.86 15.66
CA SER A 294 -12.21 10.10 14.88
C SER A 294 -12.74 11.52 15.07
N ALA A 295 -12.78 12.27 13.99
CA ALA A 295 -13.40 13.61 13.91
C ALA A 295 -14.95 13.60 14.05
N GLN A 296 -15.56 12.43 14.22
CA GLN A 296 -17.03 12.27 14.35
C GLN A 296 -17.52 12.27 15.80
N GLU A 297 -16.62 12.18 16.75
CA GLU A 297 -16.97 12.28 18.17
C GLU A 297 -16.89 13.74 18.60
N GLY A 298 -17.93 14.26 19.24
CA GLY A 298 -18.10 15.69 19.54
C GLY A 298 -16.91 16.31 20.28
N GLN A 299 -16.83 17.62 20.33
CA GLN A 299 -15.71 18.41 20.90
C GLN A 299 -15.29 17.96 22.32
N GLU A 300 -16.19 17.39 23.10
CA GLU A 300 -15.88 16.92 24.47
C GLU A 300 -14.92 15.71 24.48
N GLN A 301 -15.11 14.73 23.57
CA GLN A 301 -14.24 13.56 23.51
C GLN A 301 -12.86 13.88 22.90
N GLY A 302 -12.79 14.85 21.99
CA GLY A 302 -11.52 15.36 21.47
C GLY A 302 -10.64 15.97 22.57
N ASN A 303 -11.23 16.76 23.44
CA ASN A 303 -10.54 17.38 24.59
C ASN A 303 -10.06 16.33 25.61
N GLU A 304 -10.84 15.31 25.90
CA GLU A 304 -10.47 14.22 26.80
C GLU A 304 -9.30 13.41 26.25
N SER A 305 -9.30 13.09 24.96
CA SER A 305 -8.19 12.38 24.31
C SER A 305 -6.87 13.17 24.36
N MET A 306 -6.92 14.49 24.21
CA MET A 306 -5.77 15.37 24.32
C MET A 306 -5.25 15.46 25.78
N GLU A 307 -6.13 15.49 26.75
CA GLU A 307 -5.75 15.47 28.16
C GLU A 307 -5.05 14.15 28.52
N PHE A 308 -5.60 13.01 28.11
CA PHE A 308 -4.94 11.71 28.32
C PHE A 308 -3.60 11.63 27.63
N MET A 309 -3.45 12.18 26.43
CA MET A 309 -2.17 12.24 25.72
C MET A 309 -1.12 13.04 26.52
N LYS A 310 -1.51 14.21 27.10
CA LYS A 310 -0.63 15.01 27.93
C LYS A 310 -0.21 14.25 29.19
N ARG A 311 -1.16 13.70 29.93
CA ARG A 311 -0.90 12.90 31.14
C ARG A 311 -0.02 11.68 30.86
N PHE A 312 -0.22 11.00 29.72
CA PHE A 312 0.64 9.88 29.31
C PHE A 312 2.07 10.36 29.04
N ARG A 313 2.23 11.47 28.34
CA ARG A 313 3.54 12.09 28.10
C ARG A 313 4.24 12.47 29.40
N ASP A 314 3.53 13.03 30.33
CA ASP A 314 4.05 13.53 31.61
C ASP A 314 4.25 12.39 32.64
N ASN A 315 4.15 11.12 32.24
CA ASN A 315 4.34 9.91 33.05
C ASN A 315 3.29 9.70 34.17
N GLU A 316 2.13 10.29 34.02
CA GLU A 316 1.00 10.12 34.94
C GLU A 316 0.15 8.88 34.63
N LEU A 317 0.30 8.30 33.44
CA LEU A 317 -0.40 7.12 33.00
C LEU A 317 0.60 6.04 32.52
N PRO A 318 0.48 4.78 33.02
CA PRO A 318 1.35 3.69 32.60
C PRO A 318 0.94 3.09 31.25
N ILE A 319 -0.34 3.16 30.88
CA ILE A 319 -0.86 2.53 29.69
C ILE A 319 -1.74 3.52 28.90
N MET A 320 -1.53 3.54 27.60
CA MET A 320 -2.42 4.18 26.63
C MET A 320 -3.09 3.14 25.75
N VAL A 321 -4.41 3.16 25.67
CA VAL A 321 -5.19 2.36 24.72
C VAL A 321 -5.65 3.25 23.59
N ALA A 322 -5.24 2.95 22.35
CA ALA A 322 -5.42 3.89 21.26
C ALA A 322 -5.68 3.21 19.92
N THR A 323 -6.25 3.95 18.97
CA THR A 323 -6.22 3.56 17.56
C THR A 323 -4.85 3.86 16.95
N LYS A 324 -4.59 3.34 15.73
CA LYS A 324 -3.35 3.63 15.00
C LYS A 324 -3.07 5.13 14.81
N ALA A 325 -4.09 5.98 14.88
CA ALA A 325 -3.94 7.43 14.80
C ALA A 325 -3.04 8.02 15.92
N PHE A 326 -2.98 7.37 17.08
CA PHE A 326 -2.07 7.73 18.17
C PHE A 326 -0.59 7.47 17.80
N GLY A 327 -0.36 6.56 16.86
CA GLY A 327 0.98 6.19 16.40
C GLY A 327 1.74 7.33 15.72
N MET A 328 1.10 8.44 15.32
CA MET A 328 1.76 9.52 14.59
C MET A 328 2.11 10.67 15.51
N GLY A 329 3.40 10.99 15.60
CA GLY A 329 3.88 12.21 16.23
C GLY A 329 4.07 12.16 17.75
N ILE A 330 3.97 11.01 18.41
CA ILE A 330 4.29 10.92 19.83
C ILE A 330 5.73 10.45 20.01
N ASP A 331 6.52 11.29 20.64
CA ASP A 331 7.88 10.97 21.04
C ASP A 331 7.94 10.78 22.56
N LYS A 332 7.73 9.54 23.00
CA LYS A 332 7.85 9.16 24.41
C LYS A 332 8.94 8.10 24.54
N PRO A 333 10.08 8.43 25.16
CA PRO A 333 11.25 7.55 25.15
C PRO A 333 11.05 6.26 25.95
N ASN A 334 10.30 6.30 27.04
CA ASN A 334 10.17 5.21 28.01
C ASN A 334 8.98 4.27 27.77
N VAL A 335 8.52 4.12 26.55
CA VAL A 335 7.55 3.08 26.17
C VAL A 335 8.28 1.75 26.09
N ARG A 336 7.89 0.77 26.92
CA ARG A 336 8.53 -0.54 27.01
C ARG A 336 7.85 -1.60 26.19
N PHE A 337 6.57 -1.43 25.90
CA PHE A 337 5.87 -2.38 25.06
C PHE A 337 4.78 -1.73 24.22
N THR A 338 4.51 -2.39 23.09
CA THR A 338 3.28 -2.18 22.32
C THR A 338 2.54 -3.50 22.21
N VAL A 339 1.21 -3.46 22.28
CA VAL A 339 0.35 -4.63 22.06
C VAL A 339 -0.67 -4.29 20.99
N ASN A 340 -0.66 -5.04 19.91
CA ASN A 340 -1.64 -4.93 18.84
C ASN A 340 -2.76 -5.95 19.05
N MET A 341 -3.99 -5.48 19.25
CA MET A 341 -5.18 -6.34 19.43
C MET A 341 -5.55 -7.10 18.16
N ASN A 342 -5.02 -6.69 17.03
CA ASN A 342 -5.14 -7.30 15.71
C ASN A 342 -3.92 -6.93 14.90
N TYR A 343 -3.47 -7.75 13.97
CA TYR A 343 -2.38 -7.33 13.12
C TYR A 343 -2.78 -6.17 12.20
N SER A 344 -1.80 -5.38 11.83
CA SER A 344 -1.97 -4.17 11.04
C SER A 344 -2.27 -4.50 9.57
N SER A 345 -2.62 -3.50 8.77
CA SER A 345 -2.93 -3.67 7.34
C SER A 345 -1.70 -3.90 6.46
N SER A 346 -0.50 -3.66 7.00
CA SER A 346 0.78 -3.92 6.34
C SER A 346 1.91 -4.02 7.35
N LEU A 347 3.06 -4.54 6.93
CA LEU A 347 4.26 -4.59 7.74
C LEU A 347 4.80 -3.19 8.05
N GLU A 348 4.68 -2.24 7.12
CA GLU A 348 5.05 -0.84 7.35
C GLU A 348 4.26 -0.24 8.52
N SER A 349 2.93 -0.39 8.48
CA SER A 349 2.06 0.06 9.58
C SER A 349 2.43 -0.59 10.91
N PHE A 350 2.71 -1.90 10.90
CA PHE A 350 3.12 -2.62 12.10
C PHE A 350 4.45 -2.11 12.66
N VAL A 351 5.47 -1.96 11.82
CA VAL A 351 6.80 -1.47 12.26
C VAL A 351 6.71 -0.05 12.81
N GLN A 352 5.83 0.79 12.29
CA GLN A 352 5.58 2.12 12.85
C GLN A 352 4.92 2.07 14.24
N GLU A 353 3.92 1.20 14.42
CA GLU A 353 3.26 1.01 15.71
C GLU A 353 4.24 0.41 16.73
N ALA A 354 4.97 -0.63 16.36
CA ALA A 354 6.01 -1.24 17.18
C ALA A 354 7.15 -0.26 17.50
N GLY A 355 7.52 0.56 16.54
CA GLY A 355 8.60 1.56 16.65
C GLY A 355 8.36 2.66 17.69
N ARG A 356 7.17 2.74 18.30
CA ARG A 356 6.90 3.62 19.44
C ARG A 356 7.61 3.16 20.72
N ALA A 357 7.91 1.86 20.83
CA ALA A 357 8.61 1.32 21.97
C ALA A 357 10.14 1.48 21.84
N GLY A 358 10.82 1.62 22.96
CA GLY A 358 12.27 1.64 23.07
C GLY A 358 12.98 2.82 22.43
N ARG A 359 12.39 3.99 22.33
CA ARG A 359 13.05 5.18 21.73
C ARG A 359 14.26 5.69 22.49
N ASP A 360 14.37 5.34 23.76
CA ASP A 360 15.54 5.57 24.60
C ASP A 360 16.67 4.53 24.44
N ARG A 361 16.53 3.66 23.41
CA ARG A 361 17.48 2.56 23.14
C ARG A 361 17.53 1.47 24.22
N LYS A 362 16.53 1.41 25.08
CA LYS A 362 16.40 0.36 26.09
C LYS A 362 15.45 -0.74 25.60
N MET A 363 15.65 -1.96 26.13
CA MET A 363 14.88 -3.14 25.73
C MET A 363 13.38 -2.88 25.73
N ALA A 364 12.72 -3.25 24.66
CA ALA A 364 11.30 -3.09 24.46
C ALA A 364 10.72 -4.28 23.66
N LEU A 365 9.45 -4.56 23.89
CA LEU A 365 8.74 -5.67 23.28
C LEU A 365 7.50 -5.22 22.53
N SER A 366 7.36 -5.63 21.29
CA SER A 366 6.12 -5.47 20.52
C SER A 366 5.40 -6.80 20.39
N VAL A 367 4.13 -6.83 20.73
CA VAL A 367 3.31 -8.05 20.75
C VAL A 367 2.12 -7.89 19.81
N ILE A 368 1.84 -8.92 19.03
CA ILE A 368 0.57 -9.03 18.29
C ILE A 368 -0.24 -10.17 18.90
N LEU A 369 -1.49 -9.88 19.22
CA LEU A 369 -2.45 -10.89 19.67
C LEU A 369 -3.18 -11.44 18.45
N MET A 370 -2.80 -12.63 18.02
CA MET A 370 -3.32 -13.27 16.81
C MET A 370 -4.35 -14.34 17.14
N SER A 371 -5.51 -14.24 16.51
CA SER A 371 -6.61 -15.23 16.60
C SER A 371 -7.10 -15.67 15.21
N ASP A 372 -6.17 -15.74 14.26
CA ASP A 372 -6.50 -16.06 12.86
C ASP A 372 -6.59 -17.57 12.68
N TYR A 373 -7.80 -18.09 12.72
CA TYR A 373 -8.10 -19.50 12.49
C TYR A 373 -8.83 -19.69 11.18
N HIS A 374 -8.66 -20.87 10.62
CA HIS A 374 -9.31 -21.30 9.38
C HIS A 374 -10.81 -21.49 9.60
N LEU A 375 -11.58 -20.44 9.42
CA LEU A 375 -13.03 -20.47 9.55
C LEU A 375 -13.70 -20.32 8.19
N ALA A 376 -14.32 -21.39 7.73
CA ALA A 376 -15.26 -21.32 6.63
C ALA A 376 -16.66 -21.10 7.18
N ARG A 377 -17.30 -19.97 6.88
CA ARG A 377 -18.73 -19.78 7.12
C ARG A 377 -19.53 -20.33 5.96
N VAL A 378 -20.44 -21.22 6.23
CA VAL A 378 -21.38 -21.81 5.25
C VAL A 378 -22.70 -21.05 5.27
N ASN A 379 -23.19 -20.59 4.11
CA ASN A 379 -24.49 -19.93 4.05
C ASN A 379 -25.61 -20.96 4.11
N ARG A 380 -26.56 -20.71 5.01
CA ARG A 380 -27.71 -21.57 5.30
C ARG A 380 -28.56 -21.93 4.07
N ARG A 381 -28.71 -21.02 3.11
CA ARG A 381 -29.53 -21.25 1.90
C ARG A 381 -28.93 -22.23 0.93
N TYR A 382 -27.60 -22.35 0.90
CA TYR A 382 -26.86 -23.08 -0.12
C TYR A 382 -25.90 -24.10 0.46
N GLY A 383 -25.81 -24.21 1.77
CA GLY A 383 -24.98 -25.18 2.50
C GLY A 383 -25.62 -26.56 2.51
N ARG A 384 -25.79 -27.21 1.36
CA ARG A 384 -26.22 -28.62 1.32
C ARG A 384 -25.03 -29.53 1.50
N VAL A 385 -25.23 -30.59 2.27
CA VAL A 385 -24.29 -31.69 2.41
C VAL A 385 -23.98 -32.26 1.03
N GLY A 386 -22.69 -32.44 0.71
CA GLY A 386 -22.27 -33.02 -0.58
C GLY A 386 -21.91 -32.03 -1.70
N MET A 387 -22.06 -30.71 -1.48
CA MET A 387 -21.66 -29.73 -2.49
C MET A 387 -20.14 -29.43 -2.44
N PRO A 388 -19.48 -29.37 -3.61
CA PRO A 388 -18.03 -29.10 -3.70
C PRO A 388 -17.65 -27.65 -3.44
N TRP A 389 -18.61 -26.83 -2.97
CA TRP A 389 -18.47 -25.38 -2.88
C TRP A 389 -18.48 -24.92 -1.43
N THR A 390 -17.67 -23.94 -1.12
CA THR A 390 -17.71 -23.22 0.14
C THR A 390 -18.02 -21.74 -0.08
N ILE A 391 -18.53 -21.08 0.93
CA ILE A 391 -19.09 -19.74 0.84
C ILE A 391 -18.10 -18.73 1.34
N ILE A 392 -17.78 -17.74 0.51
CA ILE A 392 -17.11 -16.53 0.96
C ILE A 392 -18.14 -15.53 1.43
N LEU A 393 -17.90 -15.01 2.64
CA LEU A 393 -18.72 -13.99 3.23
C LEU A 393 -18.64 -12.69 2.47
N GLY A 394 -19.80 -12.24 1.92
CA GLY A 394 -20.13 -10.86 1.61
C GLY A 394 -19.07 -10.05 0.88
N LYS A 395 -18.13 -10.71 0.24
CA LYS A 395 -17.06 -10.04 -0.46
C LYS A 395 -17.60 -9.47 -1.75
N TRP A 396 -17.19 -8.29 -2.02
CA TRP A 396 -17.43 -7.66 -3.30
C TRP A 396 -16.52 -8.32 -4.34
N PHE A 397 -17.04 -8.62 -5.52
CA PHE A 397 -16.29 -9.22 -6.62
C PHE A 397 -16.07 -8.19 -7.71
N ARG A 398 -14.88 -8.18 -8.29
CA ARG A 398 -14.61 -7.42 -9.51
C ARG A 398 -15.44 -8.00 -10.64
N GLU A 399 -15.80 -7.16 -11.61
CA GLU A 399 -16.61 -7.58 -12.76
C GLU A 399 -16.03 -8.84 -13.43
N ARG A 400 -14.71 -8.88 -13.62
CA ARG A 400 -14.00 -10.00 -14.20
C ARG A 400 -14.06 -11.27 -13.34
N ASP A 401 -13.77 -11.16 -12.05
CA ASP A 401 -13.79 -12.31 -11.13
C ASP A 401 -15.21 -12.89 -11.01
N LEU A 402 -16.20 -12.00 -11.00
CA LEU A 402 -17.60 -12.40 -11.01
C LEU A 402 -17.94 -13.13 -12.32
N MET A 403 -17.39 -12.72 -13.44
CA MET A 403 -17.62 -13.33 -14.72
C MET A 403 -17.10 -14.77 -14.75
N GLU A 404 -15.87 -15.01 -14.30
CA GLU A 404 -15.31 -16.36 -14.20
C GLU A 404 -16.17 -17.27 -13.31
N ILE A 405 -16.65 -16.73 -12.19
CA ILE A 405 -17.56 -17.47 -11.29
C ILE A 405 -18.89 -17.77 -11.97
N LEU A 406 -19.47 -16.80 -12.68
CA LEU A 406 -20.76 -16.99 -13.35
C LEU A 406 -20.64 -17.92 -14.55
N GLU A 407 -19.54 -17.88 -15.29
CA GLU A 407 -19.26 -18.84 -16.38
C GLU A 407 -19.16 -20.27 -15.85
N ALA A 408 -18.54 -20.46 -14.68
CA ALA A 408 -18.52 -21.77 -14.01
C ALA A 408 -19.92 -22.29 -13.66
N PHE A 409 -20.91 -21.38 -13.53
CA PHE A 409 -22.33 -21.72 -13.35
C PHE A 409 -23.12 -21.79 -14.67
N GLY A 410 -22.46 -21.65 -15.82
CA GLY A 410 -23.09 -21.67 -17.12
C GLY A 410 -23.83 -20.40 -17.50
N ALA A 411 -23.51 -19.28 -16.86
CA ALA A 411 -24.05 -17.98 -17.22
C ALA A 411 -23.21 -17.34 -18.35
N GLN A 412 -23.87 -16.63 -19.26
CA GLN A 412 -23.20 -15.86 -20.31
C GLN A 412 -23.45 -14.37 -20.12
N VAL A 413 -22.42 -13.58 -20.42
CA VAL A 413 -22.52 -12.12 -20.43
C VAL A 413 -23.00 -11.65 -21.79
N ASP A 414 -24.02 -10.80 -21.79
CA ASP A 414 -24.43 -10.07 -22.95
C ASP A 414 -23.69 -8.71 -23.02
N GLU A 415 -22.57 -8.70 -23.73
CA GLU A 415 -21.73 -7.51 -23.87
C GLU A 415 -22.34 -6.43 -24.78
N GLN A 416 -23.49 -6.64 -25.39
CA GLN A 416 -24.06 -5.73 -26.38
C GLN A 416 -24.86 -4.56 -25.77
N TYR A 417 -25.04 -4.53 -24.45
CA TYR A 417 -25.90 -3.56 -23.78
C TYR A 417 -25.13 -2.66 -22.86
N ILE A 418 -25.26 -1.34 -23.01
CA ILE A 418 -24.74 -0.36 -22.07
C ILE A 418 -25.80 -0.13 -20.99
N ASP A 419 -25.44 -0.29 -19.73
CA ASP A 419 -26.31 -0.01 -18.61
C ASP A 419 -26.54 1.50 -18.52
N ARG A 420 -27.80 1.92 -18.60
CA ARG A 420 -28.17 3.35 -18.44
C ARG A 420 -27.84 3.87 -17.06
N CYS A 421 -27.76 3.00 -16.07
CA CYS A 421 -27.40 3.37 -14.69
C CYS A 421 -25.89 3.39 -14.46
N ASN A 422 -25.10 2.72 -15.30
CA ASN A 422 -23.65 2.70 -15.21
C ASN A 422 -22.99 2.51 -16.58
N PRO A 423 -22.99 3.54 -17.44
CA PRO A 423 -22.45 3.46 -18.81
C PRO A 423 -20.92 3.32 -18.86
N LEU A 424 -20.22 3.34 -17.71
CA LEU A 424 -18.81 3.03 -17.62
C LEU A 424 -18.55 1.53 -17.49
N SER A 425 -19.57 0.73 -17.20
CA SER A 425 -19.47 -0.72 -17.09
C SER A 425 -19.70 -1.37 -18.44
N ASP A 426 -18.79 -2.26 -18.83
CA ASP A 426 -18.94 -3.06 -20.07
C ASP A 426 -19.92 -4.21 -19.89
N ILE A 427 -20.22 -4.58 -18.64
CA ILE A 427 -21.05 -5.73 -18.29
C ILE A 427 -22.43 -5.24 -17.85
N VAL A 428 -23.42 -5.50 -18.66
CA VAL A 428 -24.76 -4.95 -18.45
C VAL A 428 -25.79 -6.01 -18.12
N ARG A 429 -25.73 -7.12 -18.78
CA ARG A 429 -26.67 -8.22 -18.60
C ARG A 429 -25.95 -9.55 -18.52
N VAL A 430 -26.44 -10.37 -17.63
CA VAL A 430 -25.99 -11.77 -17.51
C VAL A 430 -27.11 -12.66 -17.96
N LYS A 431 -26.83 -13.53 -18.92
CA LYS A 431 -27.75 -14.57 -19.37
C LYS A 431 -27.45 -15.88 -18.70
N CYS A 432 -28.49 -16.63 -18.36
CA CYS A 432 -28.32 -18.01 -18.01
C CYS A 432 -28.18 -18.86 -19.27
N ASN A 433 -27.13 -19.67 -19.37
CA ASN A 433 -26.83 -20.50 -20.52
C ASN A 433 -27.52 -21.90 -20.48
N THR A 434 -28.37 -22.11 -19.48
CA THR A 434 -29.06 -23.39 -19.36
C THR A 434 -30.22 -23.45 -20.38
N ASP A 435 -30.19 -24.46 -21.25
CA ASP A 435 -31.30 -24.73 -22.14
C ASP A 435 -32.55 -25.10 -21.34
N ASN A 436 -33.51 -24.22 -21.29
CA ASN A 436 -34.80 -24.46 -20.65
C ASN A 436 -35.78 -25.01 -21.68
N GLN A 437 -35.46 -26.19 -22.16
CA GLN A 437 -36.34 -26.93 -23.07
C GLN A 437 -37.14 -27.96 -22.26
N ASN A 438 -38.46 -28.05 -22.55
CA ASN A 438 -39.24 -29.17 -22.01
C ASN A 438 -38.84 -30.48 -22.70
N ALA A 439 -39.35 -31.61 -22.21
CA ALA A 439 -39.11 -32.94 -22.73
C ALA A 439 -39.47 -33.10 -24.23
N GLN A 440 -40.17 -32.13 -24.82
CA GLN A 440 -40.60 -32.09 -26.21
C GLN A 440 -39.81 -31.04 -27.05
N GLY A 441 -38.75 -30.44 -26.49
CA GLY A 441 -37.90 -29.50 -27.20
C GLY A 441 -38.51 -28.10 -27.44
N VAL A 442 -39.64 -27.78 -26.80
CA VAL A 442 -40.29 -26.47 -26.91
C VAL A 442 -39.70 -25.53 -25.84
N ARG A 443 -39.21 -24.36 -26.27
CA ARG A 443 -38.76 -23.30 -25.34
C ARG A 443 -39.95 -22.79 -24.52
N GLN A 444 -39.93 -23.03 -23.26
CA GLN A 444 -40.88 -22.48 -22.31
C GLN A 444 -40.49 -21.07 -21.86
N ALA A 445 -41.44 -20.31 -21.31
CA ALA A 445 -41.14 -19.09 -20.60
C ALA A 445 -40.12 -19.41 -19.52
N TRP A 446 -39.08 -18.58 -19.43
CA TRP A 446 -37.94 -18.83 -18.56
C TRP A 446 -38.38 -18.88 -17.09
N THR A 447 -38.21 -20.04 -16.47
CA THR A 447 -38.42 -20.21 -15.04
C THR A 447 -37.36 -21.15 -14.47
N CYS A 448 -36.65 -20.73 -13.43
CA CYS A 448 -35.67 -21.57 -12.76
C CYS A 448 -36.29 -22.85 -12.18
N ASN A 449 -37.56 -22.84 -11.82
CA ASN A 449 -38.28 -23.99 -11.25
C ASN A 449 -38.37 -25.17 -12.20
N SER A 450 -38.35 -24.97 -13.50
CA SER A 450 -38.34 -26.01 -14.52
C SER A 450 -36.94 -26.41 -14.99
N CYS A 451 -35.92 -25.81 -14.48
CA CYS A 451 -34.52 -26.12 -14.84
C CYS A 451 -34.04 -27.42 -14.20
N SER A 452 -33.42 -28.28 -14.99
CA SER A 452 -32.83 -29.55 -14.53
C SER A 452 -31.76 -29.33 -13.43
N LYS A 453 -31.08 -28.21 -13.46
CA LYS A 453 -30.04 -27.82 -12.50
C LYS A 453 -30.56 -27.01 -11.28
N TYR A 454 -31.88 -26.85 -11.17
CA TYR A 454 -32.48 -26.00 -10.11
C TYR A 454 -31.97 -26.31 -8.71
N ASN A 455 -31.85 -27.60 -8.38
CA ASN A 455 -31.44 -28.03 -7.04
C ASN A 455 -29.95 -27.77 -6.75
N GLU A 456 -29.13 -27.66 -7.76
CA GLU A 456 -27.66 -27.47 -7.65
C GLU A 456 -27.23 -26.04 -7.89
N CYS A 457 -28.08 -25.23 -8.51
CA CYS A 457 -27.72 -23.89 -8.95
C CYS A 457 -27.80 -22.85 -7.82
N VAL A 458 -26.72 -22.11 -7.62
CA VAL A 458 -26.66 -21.01 -6.66
C VAL A 458 -27.51 -19.81 -7.10
N LEU A 459 -27.73 -19.66 -8.39
CA LEU A 459 -28.47 -18.57 -9.01
C LEU A 459 -30.00 -18.81 -9.09
N ARG A 460 -30.49 -19.91 -8.56
CA ARG A 460 -31.91 -20.31 -8.68
C ARG A 460 -32.92 -19.34 -8.06
N TYR A 461 -32.48 -18.46 -7.18
CA TYR A 461 -33.32 -17.43 -6.56
C TYR A 461 -33.14 -16.04 -7.19
N VAL A 462 -32.34 -15.94 -8.23
CA VAL A 462 -32.23 -14.72 -9.02
C VAL A 462 -33.52 -14.54 -9.79
N ASP A 463 -34.04 -13.34 -9.79
CA ASP A 463 -35.18 -12.99 -10.64
C ASP A 463 -34.68 -12.77 -12.09
N TRP A 464 -34.57 -13.87 -12.83
CA TRP A 464 -34.31 -13.82 -14.25
C TRP A 464 -35.57 -13.32 -14.94
N ASN A 465 -35.52 -12.17 -15.58
CA ASN A 465 -36.72 -11.71 -16.29
C ASN A 465 -37.19 -12.75 -17.35
N HIS A 466 -38.38 -12.56 -17.91
CA HIS A 466 -38.98 -13.47 -18.86
C HIS A 466 -38.13 -13.81 -20.09
N ARG A 467 -37.02 -13.12 -20.30
CA ARG A 467 -36.06 -13.37 -21.40
C ARG A 467 -34.81 -14.15 -20.97
N GLY A 468 -34.75 -14.58 -19.73
CA GLY A 468 -33.64 -15.35 -19.17
C GLY A 468 -32.36 -14.58 -18.91
N TYR A 469 -32.44 -13.30 -18.63
CA TYR A 469 -31.30 -12.50 -18.23
C TYR A 469 -31.64 -11.61 -17.02
N ILE A 470 -30.59 -11.18 -16.31
CA ILE A 470 -30.66 -10.21 -15.22
C ILE A 470 -29.64 -9.09 -15.50
N TYR A 471 -29.97 -7.89 -15.08
CA TYR A 471 -28.99 -6.83 -15.14
C TYR A 471 -27.88 -7.05 -14.12
N TYR A 472 -26.67 -6.73 -14.51
CA TYR A 472 -25.48 -6.94 -13.70
C TYR A 472 -25.63 -6.33 -12.29
N LYS A 473 -26.17 -5.11 -12.19
CA LYS A 473 -26.44 -4.45 -10.91
C LYS A 473 -27.33 -5.31 -9.99
N ASP A 474 -28.45 -5.78 -10.51
CA ASP A 474 -29.41 -6.57 -9.72
C ASP A 474 -28.79 -7.91 -9.30
N LEU A 475 -27.99 -8.50 -10.20
CA LEU A 475 -27.23 -9.70 -9.87
C LEU A 475 -26.19 -9.43 -8.78
N GLN A 476 -25.48 -8.33 -8.85
CA GLN A 476 -24.47 -8.00 -7.87
C GLN A 476 -25.07 -7.72 -6.48
N ASP A 477 -26.20 -7.00 -6.44
CA ASP A 477 -26.95 -6.77 -5.20
C ASP A 477 -27.48 -8.09 -4.62
N TYR A 478 -27.94 -8.98 -5.47
CA TYR A 478 -28.31 -10.33 -5.07
C TYR A 478 -27.10 -11.10 -4.50
N LEU A 479 -25.97 -11.08 -5.15
CA LEU A 479 -24.76 -11.81 -4.75
C LEU A 479 -24.15 -11.25 -3.46
N LYS A 480 -24.27 -9.94 -3.21
CA LYS A 480 -23.95 -9.32 -1.91
C LYS A 480 -24.86 -9.84 -0.79
N SER A 481 -26.14 -10.04 -1.11
CA SER A 481 -27.12 -10.50 -0.12
C SER A 481 -26.96 -11.97 0.25
N ILE A 482 -26.48 -12.79 -0.70
CA ILE A 482 -26.31 -14.23 -0.56
C ILE A 482 -24.82 -14.49 -0.42
N LYS A 483 -23.94 -14.42 -0.20
CA LYS A 483 -22.55 -14.89 -0.06
C LYS A 483 -22.23 -16.00 -1.08
N ILE A 484 -21.47 -15.66 -2.08
CA ILE A 484 -21.09 -16.56 -3.19
C ILE A 484 -20.24 -17.74 -2.69
N ARG A 485 -20.42 -18.86 -3.35
CA ARG A 485 -19.60 -20.05 -3.18
C ARG A 485 -18.45 -20.06 -4.15
N ILE A 486 -17.28 -20.45 -3.69
CA ILE A 486 -16.17 -20.81 -4.56
C ILE A 486 -15.78 -22.27 -4.34
N PRO A 487 -15.13 -22.88 -5.36
CA PRO A 487 -14.56 -24.22 -5.24
C PRO A 487 -13.66 -24.32 -4.00
N LYS A 488 -13.70 -25.45 -3.31
CA LYS A 488 -12.86 -25.70 -2.12
C LYS A 488 -11.37 -25.50 -2.38
N GLU A 489 -10.94 -25.77 -3.60
CA GLU A 489 -9.56 -25.65 -4.05
C GLU A 489 -9.04 -24.21 -4.03
N ASN A 490 -9.96 -23.24 -4.14
CA ASN A 490 -9.63 -21.80 -4.20
C ASN A 490 -10.01 -21.05 -2.92
N LEU A 491 -10.20 -21.76 -1.81
CA LEU A 491 -10.56 -21.14 -0.54
C LEU A 491 -9.38 -20.50 0.14
N GLU A 492 -9.37 -19.18 0.15
CA GLU A 492 -8.64 -18.42 1.16
C GLU A 492 -9.39 -18.54 2.48
N TYR A 493 -8.78 -19.18 3.44
CA TYR A 493 -9.29 -19.21 4.82
C TYR A 493 -9.16 -17.83 5.44
N GLN A 494 -10.30 -17.29 5.88
CA GLN A 494 -10.36 -15.97 6.49
C GLN A 494 -10.65 -16.11 7.97
N GLY A 495 -9.67 -15.85 8.82
CA GLY A 495 -9.84 -15.75 10.25
C GLY A 495 -10.50 -14.44 10.68
N SER A 496 -10.80 -14.32 11.97
CA SER A 496 -11.43 -13.12 12.53
C SER A 496 -10.54 -11.87 12.38
N ASP A 497 -9.23 -12.04 12.47
CA ASP A 497 -8.26 -10.95 12.33
C ASP A 497 -8.17 -10.49 10.89
N TYR A 498 -8.07 -11.40 9.95
CA TYR A 498 -8.11 -11.11 8.53
C TYR A 498 -9.40 -10.38 8.13
N ASN A 499 -10.55 -10.85 8.60
CA ASN A 499 -11.82 -10.19 8.34
C ASN A 499 -11.90 -8.76 8.91
N THR A 500 -11.23 -8.49 10.03
CA THR A 500 -11.17 -7.15 10.60
C THR A 500 -10.36 -6.21 9.70
N VAL A 501 -9.21 -6.64 9.21
CA VAL A 501 -8.40 -5.84 8.28
C VAL A 501 -9.12 -5.67 6.93
N MET A 502 -9.69 -6.75 6.41
CA MET A 502 -10.45 -6.72 5.15
C MET A 502 -11.71 -5.84 5.22
N PHE A 503 -12.31 -5.67 6.39
CA PHE A 503 -13.41 -4.72 6.54
C PHE A 503 -12.98 -3.29 6.19
N PHE A 504 -11.80 -2.86 6.62
CA PHE A 504 -11.27 -1.54 6.26
C PHE A 504 -10.89 -1.48 4.78
N PHE A 505 -10.26 -2.53 4.27
CA PHE A 505 -9.95 -2.64 2.85
C PHE A 505 -11.21 -2.54 1.96
N ASP A 506 -12.26 -3.30 2.27
CA ASP A 506 -13.51 -3.31 1.50
C ASP A 506 -14.27 -1.96 1.59
N ASN A 507 -14.11 -1.21 2.68
CA ASN A 507 -14.64 0.15 2.78
C ASN A 507 -13.93 1.13 1.85
N ASN A 508 -12.64 0.94 1.64
CA ASN A 508 -11.83 1.78 0.76
C ASN A 508 -11.96 1.40 -0.72
N PHE A 509 -12.01 0.10 -0.99
CA PHE A 509 -12.17 -0.47 -2.33
C PHE A 509 -13.54 -1.14 -2.44
N LYS A 510 -14.58 -0.32 -2.54
CA LYS A 510 -16.00 -0.78 -2.61
C LYS A 510 -16.33 -1.55 -3.88
N GLY A 511 -15.45 -1.46 -4.88
CA GLY A 511 -15.51 -2.20 -6.11
C GLY A 511 -15.70 -1.37 -7.36
N GLU A 512 -15.24 -1.94 -8.48
CA GLU A 512 -15.24 -1.28 -9.80
C GLU A 512 -16.63 -0.78 -10.19
N TYR A 513 -17.62 -1.63 -10.07
CA TYR A 513 -18.99 -1.28 -10.48
C TYR A 513 -19.54 -0.11 -9.64
N GLU A 514 -19.39 -0.15 -8.33
CA GLU A 514 -19.88 0.92 -7.46
C GLU A 514 -19.08 2.22 -7.64
N GLU A 515 -17.78 2.14 -7.85
CA GLU A 515 -16.95 3.31 -8.13
C GLU A 515 -17.30 3.95 -9.48
N LYS A 516 -17.43 3.14 -10.54
CA LYS A 516 -17.89 3.57 -11.85
C LYS A 516 -19.29 4.20 -11.79
N LYS A 517 -20.21 3.59 -11.04
CA LYS A 517 -21.57 4.12 -10.84
C LYS A 517 -21.57 5.47 -10.12
N LYS A 518 -20.72 5.63 -9.08
CA LYS A 518 -20.60 6.91 -8.37
C LYS A 518 -20.01 8.00 -9.26
N MET A 519 -19.00 7.72 -10.06
CA MET A 519 -18.48 8.66 -11.04
C MET A 519 -19.55 9.08 -12.03
N TYR A 520 -20.29 8.12 -12.56
CA TYR A 520 -21.38 8.41 -13.50
C TYR A 520 -22.50 9.25 -12.88
N TYR A 521 -22.89 8.91 -11.65
CA TYR A 521 -23.87 9.70 -10.90
C TYR A 521 -23.43 11.16 -10.73
N LEU A 522 -22.16 11.37 -10.37
CA LEU A 522 -21.59 12.72 -10.25
C LEU A 522 -21.71 13.52 -11.54
N TRP A 523 -21.57 12.87 -12.70
CA TRP A 523 -21.62 13.58 -13.99
C TRP A 523 -22.99 13.78 -14.59
N SER A 524 -23.89 12.86 -14.36
CA SER A 524 -25.13 12.78 -15.13
C SER A 524 -26.41 13.03 -14.34
N GLN A 525 -26.35 12.92 -13.01
CA GLN A 525 -27.55 12.94 -12.18
C GLN A 525 -27.55 14.02 -11.09
N MET A 526 -26.42 14.65 -10.78
CA MET A 526 -26.36 15.71 -9.80
C MET A 526 -26.79 17.05 -10.41
N GLU A 527 -27.70 17.75 -9.73
CA GLU A 527 -27.88 19.17 -9.97
C GLU A 527 -26.65 19.91 -9.47
N LEU A 528 -26.12 20.79 -10.35
CA LEU A 528 -24.91 21.54 -10.02
C LEU A 528 -25.00 22.95 -10.63
N GLU A 529 -24.26 23.86 -10.02
CA GLU A 529 -24.09 25.22 -10.52
C GLU A 529 -22.79 25.30 -11.32
N TYR A 530 -22.80 26.03 -12.42
CA TYR A 530 -21.61 26.19 -13.24
C TYR A 530 -21.49 27.57 -13.86
N PHE A 531 -20.25 27.94 -14.19
CA PHE A 531 -19.86 29.19 -14.79
C PHE A 531 -19.02 28.91 -16.05
N ILE A 532 -19.18 29.70 -17.09
CA ILE A 532 -18.41 29.60 -18.33
C ILE A 532 -17.60 30.87 -18.52
N GLY A 533 -16.29 30.71 -18.77
CA GLY A 533 -15.38 31.82 -19.09
C GLY A 533 -14.47 32.23 -17.92
N ASN A 534 -13.41 32.93 -18.28
CA ASN A 534 -12.32 33.35 -17.41
C ASN A 534 -12.61 34.72 -16.73
N ASP A 535 -13.84 34.99 -16.33
CA ASP A 535 -14.09 36.26 -15.64
C ASP A 535 -13.55 36.22 -14.21
N LYS A 536 -12.29 36.63 -14.06
CA LYS A 536 -11.61 36.84 -12.78
C LYS A 536 -12.19 37.97 -11.95
N LYS A 537 -13.26 38.61 -12.40
CA LYS A 537 -13.92 39.71 -11.70
C LYS A 537 -15.25 39.27 -11.09
N ASP A 538 -15.19 38.83 -9.89
CA ASP A 538 -16.08 38.95 -8.73
C ASP A 538 -17.62 38.96 -8.92
N LYS A 539 -18.16 38.60 -10.04
CA LYS A 539 -19.62 38.43 -10.17
C LYS A 539 -19.91 37.18 -10.99
N PRO A 540 -20.71 36.27 -10.44
CA PRO A 540 -21.15 35.08 -11.16
C PRO A 540 -22.01 35.56 -12.36
N TYR A 541 -21.43 35.55 -13.55
CA TYR A 541 -22.23 35.71 -14.76
C TYR A 541 -23.10 34.46 -14.95
N ALA A 542 -24.39 34.68 -14.75
CA ALA A 542 -25.44 33.70 -14.99
C ALA A 542 -25.16 32.28 -14.44
N HIS A 543 -25.51 32.06 -13.19
CA HIS A 543 -25.70 30.71 -12.65
C HIS A 543 -26.59 29.91 -13.61
N LYS A 544 -25.99 28.95 -14.27
CA LYS A 544 -26.75 27.96 -15.03
C LYS A 544 -26.81 26.69 -14.19
N ARG A 545 -27.98 26.09 -14.10
CA ARG A 545 -28.16 24.78 -13.50
C ARG A 545 -28.15 23.74 -14.59
N ALA A 546 -27.41 22.68 -14.37
CA ALA A 546 -27.34 21.50 -15.24
C ALA A 546 -27.57 20.24 -14.45
N THR A 547 -28.02 19.20 -15.13
CA THR A 547 -28.27 17.88 -14.54
C THR A 547 -27.02 17.00 -14.49
N GLY A 548 -25.90 17.44 -15.05
CA GLY A 548 -24.69 16.66 -15.06
C GLY A 548 -23.43 17.47 -15.38
N PHE A 549 -22.37 17.21 -14.69
CA PHE A 549 -21.06 17.85 -14.90
C PHE A 549 -20.49 17.55 -16.30
N LEU A 550 -20.56 16.29 -16.74
CA LEU A 550 -20.03 15.90 -18.04
C LEU A 550 -20.77 16.61 -19.19
N ASP A 551 -22.08 16.75 -19.08
CA ASP A 551 -22.89 17.45 -20.10
C ASP A 551 -22.48 18.91 -20.21
N VAL A 552 -22.21 19.57 -19.10
CA VAL A 552 -21.73 20.97 -19.10
C VAL A 552 -20.41 21.09 -19.83
N VAL A 553 -19.43 20.21 -19.53
CA VAL A 553 -18.11 20.21 -20.17
C VAL A 553 -18.23 19.89 -21.66
N LEU A 554 -18.98 18.85 -22.03
CA LEU A 554 -19.12 18.42 -23.44
C LEU A 554 -19.88 19.41 -24.31
N ASN A 555 -20.80 20.19 -23.73
CA ASN A 555 -21.55 21.23 -24.45
C ASN A 555 -20.80 22.57 -24.54
N SER A 556 -19.69 22.74 -23.82
CA SER A 556 -18.84 23.92 -23.93
C SER A 556 -18.01 23.88 -25.22
N LYS A 557 -17.51 25.05 -25.67
CA LYS A 557 -16.58 25.10 -26.81
C LYS A 557 -15.18 24.55 -26.36
N PRO A 558 -14.45 23.84 -27.24
CA PRO A 558 -13.07 23.46 -26.94
C PRO A 558 -12.22 24.67 -26.51
N GLY A 559 -11.44 24.52 -25.47
CA GLY A 559 -10.62 25.58 -24.88
C GLY A 559 -11.36 26.56 -23.96
N THR A 560 -12.66 26.38 -23.74
CA THR A 560 -13.40 27.19 -22.78
C THR A 560 -13.29 26.62 -21.40
N GLU A 561 -12.89 27.43 -20.42
CA GLU A 561 -12.88 27.07 -19.01
C GLU A 561 -14.31 27.05 -18.45
N VAL A 562 -14.61 26.00 -17.72
CA VAL A 562 -15.87 25.81 -17.01
C VAL A 562 -15.56 25.60 -15.53
N VAL A 563 -16.13 26.43 -14.70
CA VAL A 563 -16.07 26.24 -13.23
C VAL A 563 -17.39 25.65 -12.77
N THR A 564 -17.31 24.54 -12.06
CA THR A 564 -18.48 23.83 -11.54
C THR A 564 -18.40 23.74 -10.02
N LEU A 565 -19.49 23.99 -9.33
CA LEU A 565 -19.62 23.84 -7.89
C LEU A 565 -20.41 22.57 -7.58
N ILE A 566 -19.84 21.71 -6.77
CA ILE A 566 -20.46 20.43 -6.37
C ILE A 566 -20.51 20.38 -4.86
N SER A 567 -21.70 20.39 -4.30
CA SER A 567 -21.91 20.20 -2.87
C SER A 567 -21.87 18.72 -2.50
N TYR A 568 -21.38 18.40 -1.31
CA TYR A 568 -21.29 17.04 -0.81
C TYR A 568 -21.82 16.92 0.64
N ALA A 569 -22.31 15.73 0.98
CA ALA A 569 -22.59 15.35 2.35
C ALA A 569 -21.40 14.60 2.95
N ASP A 570 -21.26 14.56 4.27
CA ASP A 570 -20.10 13.96 4.93
C ASP A 570 -19.89 12.48 4.59
N ASP A 571 -20.98 11.72 4.45
CA ASP A 571 -20.98 10.31 4.09
C ASP A 571 -20.58 10.04 2.62
N SER A 572 -20.70 11.06 1.74
CA SER A 572 -20.37 10.98 0.33
C SER A 572 -19.02 11.63 -0.03
N TYR A 573 -18.39 12.32 0.90
CA TYR A 573 -17.13 13.04 0.66
C TYR A 573 -16.05 12.19 0.01
N ALA A 574 -15.73 11.04 0.61
CA ALA A 574 -14.66 10.17 0.14
C ALA A 574 -14.91 9.65 -1.29
N ASP A 575 -16.15 9.28 -1.60
CA ASP A 575 -16.53 8.79 -2.93
C ASP A 575 -16.45 9.89 -4.00
N ILE A 576 -16.84 11.11 -3.65
CA ILE A 576 -16.75 12.27 -4.55
C ILE A 576 -15.29 12.68 -4.78
N ALA A 577 -14.49 12.78 -3.72
CA ALA A 577 -13.08 13.12 -3.82
C ALA A 577 -12.31 12.09 -4.67
N LYS A 578 -12.63 10.80 -4.51
CA LYS A 578 -12.09 9.71 -5.33
C LYS A 578 -12.48 9.87 -6.81
N ALA A 579 -13.74 10.16 -7.09
CA ALA A 579 -14.22 10.39 -8.45
C ALA A 579 -13.51 11.61 -9.10
N ILE A 580 -13.36 12.71 -8.37
CA ILE A 580 -12.63 13.90 -8.82
C ILE A 580 -11.17 13.52 -9.17
N TYR A 581 -10.50 12.75 -8.32
CA TYR A 581 -9.14 12.30 -8.61
C TYR A 581 -9.06 11.50 -9.92
N ARG A 582 -9.94 10.51 -10.14
CA ARG A 582 -9.98 9.73 -11.39
C ARG A 582 -10.17 10.63 -12.62
N MET A 583 -11.02 11.64 -12.51
CA MET A 583 -11.27 12.60 -13.59
C MET A 583 -10.07 13.53 -13.82
N CYS A 584 -9.33 13.89 -12.77
CA CYS A 584 -8.07 14.64 -12.91
C CYS A 584 -7.02 13.81 -13.65
N VAL A 585 -6.91 12.52 -13.38
CA VAL A 585 -5.92 11.63 -14.02
C VAL A 585 -6.06 11.61 -15.52
N ILE A 586 -7.28 11.53 -16.05
CA ILE A 586 -7.54 11.57 -17.49
C ILE A 586 -7.63 12.99 -18.06
N GLY A 587 -7.47 14.03 -17.25
CA GLY A 587 -7.53 15.44 -17.66
C GLY A 587 -8.92 15.95 -17.97
N LEU A 588 -9.99 15.32 -17.51
CA LEU A 588 -11.35 15.87 -17.56
C LEU A 588 -11.49 17.05 -16.59
N ILE A 589 -10.89 16.95 -15.44
CA ILE A 589 -10.74 18.01 -14.45
C ILE A 589 -9.30 18.52 -14.51
N ASP A 590 -9.12 19.81 -14.72
CA ASP A 590 -7.80 20.45 -14.76
C ASP A 590 -7.31 20.76 -13.35
N ASP A 591 -8.20 21.28 -12.51
CA ASP A 591 -7.90 21.59 -11.12
C ASP A 591 -9.18 21.63 -10.28
N PHE A 592 -9.02 21.55 -8.96
CA PHE A 592 -10.12 21.71 -8.03
C PHE A 592 -9.65 22.34 -6.72
N THR A 593 -10.59 22.99 -6.05
CA THR A 593 -10.43 23.46 -4.67
C THR A 593 -11.63 23.02 -3.85
N GLN A 594 -11.46 23.07 -2.54
CA GLN A 594 -12.47 22.64 -1.59
C GLN A 594 -12.73 23.74 -0.56
N ASP A 595 -14.00 24.02 -0.33
CA ASP A 595 -14.46 24.80 0.80
C ASP A 595 -15.10 23.87 1.82
N TYR A 596 -14.42 23.72 2.97
CA TYR A 596 -14.88 22.86 4.06
C TYR A 596 -16.07 23.44 4.83
N SER A 597 -16.24 24.76 4.83
CA SER A 597 -17.31 25.45 5.53
C SER A 597 -18.65 25.28 4.83
N THR A 598 -18.67 25.40 3.52
CA THR A 598 -19.84 25.20 2.67
C THR A 598 -20.00 23.77 2.16
N ARG A 599 -19.03 22.91 2.42
CA ARG A 599 -18.97 21.52 1.90
C ARG A 599 -19.09 21.45 0.38
N THR A 600 -18.30 22.26 -0.31
CA THR A 600 -18.37 22.42 -1.75
C THR A 600 -17.01 22.19 -2.39
N PHE A 601 -16.98 21.40 -3.48
CA PHE A 601 -15.86 21.37 -4.40
C PHE A 601 -16.09 22.40 -5.52
N ARG A 602 -15.07 23.21 -5.77
CA ARG A 602 -15.00 24.09 -6.94
C ARG A 602 -14.07 23.45 -7.96
N ILE A 603 -14.62 23.01 -9.07
CA ILE A 603 -13.93 22.22 -10.09
C ILE A 603 -13.71 23.09 -11.33
N LEU A 604 -12.46 23.14 -11.79
CA LEU A 604 -12.08 23.79 -13.03
C LEU A 604 -11.89 22.73 -14.11
N SER A 605 -12.54 22.89 -15.24
CA SER A 605 -12.44 22.00 -16.38
C SER A 605 -12.39 22.78 -17.69
N THR A 606 -11.61 22.26 -18.64
CA THR A 606 -11.55 22.78 -20.00
C THR A 606 -11.87 21.63 -20.94
N ARG A 607 -12.83 21.86 -21.86
CA ARG A 607 -13.11 20.87 -22.89
C ARG A 607 -11.88 20.69 -23.78
N LYS A 608 -11.39 19.47 -23.87
CA LYS A 608 -10.24 19.11 -24.70
C LYS A 608 -10.69 18.55 -26.06
N GLN A 609 -9.77 18.53 -27.01
CA GLN A 609 -9.99 17.90 -28.30
C GLN A 609 -10.05 16.37 -28.16
N ASN A 610 -10.70 15.70 -29.11
CA ASN A 610 -10.73 14.24 -29.17
C ASN A 610 -9.29 13.67 -29.24
N GLY A 611 -9.05 12.57 -28.57
CA GLY A 611 -7.73 11.94 -28.41
C GLY A 611 -6.93 12.43 -27.19
N SER A 612 -7.24 13.62 -26.67
CA SER A 612 -6.49 14.19 -25.55
C SER A 612 -6.64 13.37 -24.24
N TYR A 613 -7.79 12.76 -24.02
CA TYR A 613 -8.04 11.95 -22.83
C TYR A 613 -7.28 10.62 -22.88
N PHE A 614 -7.16 10.01 -24.07
CA PHE A 614 -6.30 8.84 -24.26
C PHE A 614 -4.81 9.18 -24.07
N ASN A 615 -4.37 10.34 -24.53
CA ASN A 615 -2.99 10.79 -24.30
C ASN A 615 -2.72 10.96 -22.78
N ARG A 616 -3.63 11.53 -22.03
CA ARG A 616 -3.51 11.64 -20.58
C ARG A 616 -3.53 10.29 -19.88
N LEU A 617 -4.36 9.37 -20.35
CA LEU A 617 -4.33 7.98 -19.86
C LEU A 617 -2.98 7.32 -20.17
N LYS A 618 -2.41 7.53 -21.37
CA LYS A 618 -1.07 7.05 -21.72
C LYS A 618 -0.02 7.60 -20.75
N GLU A 619 0.00 8.93 -20.52
CA GLU A 619 0.92 9.57 -19.56
C GLU A 619 0.82 8.96 -18.16
N PHE A 620 -0.39 8.69 -17.69
CA PHE A 620 -0.59 8.01 -16.40
C PHE A 620 -0.05 6.58 -16.43
N LEU A 621 -0.32 5.80 -17.48
CA LEU A 621 0.12 4.42 -17.59
C LEU A 621 1.65 4.31 -17.74
N MET A 622 2.31 5.30 -18.32
CA MET A 622 3.78 5.37 -18.40
C MET A 622 4.47 5.45 -17.03
N ARG A 623 3.74 5.78 -15.96
CA ARG A 623 4.27 5.69 -14.60
C ARG A 623 4.48 4.24 -14.16
N TYR A 624 3.75 3.29 -14.76
CA TYR A 624 3.76 1.86 -14.44
C TYR A 624 4.45 1.02 -15.51
N TYR A 625 4.38 1.44 -16.76
CA TYR A 625 4.82 0.67 -17.92
C TYR A 625 5.84 1.44 -18.78
N SER A 626 6.49 0.72 -19.71
CA SER A 626 7.18 1.35 -20.81
C SER A 626 6.21 2.10 -21.73
N GLU A 627 6.70 3.00 -22.55
CA GLU A 627 5.88 3.78 -23.48
C GLU A 627 5.11 2.90 -24.46
N GLU A 628 5.78 1.93 -25.09
CA GLU A 628 5.16 0.98 -26.01
C GLU A 628 4.03 0.17 -25.35
N ARG A 629 4.28 -0.29 -24.13
CA ARG A 629 3.25 -1.02 -23.40
C ARG A 629 2.09 -0.13 -22.98
N ALA A 630 2.37 1.11 -22.57
CA ALA A 630 1.31 2.08 -22.26
C ALA A 630 0.43 2.38 -23.48
N GLU A 631 1.02 2.43 -24.69
CA GLU A 631 0.28 2.54 -25.96
C GLU A 631 -0.65 1.35 -26.18
N ASN A 632 -0.15 0.14 -26.03
CA ASN A 632 -0.95 -1.09 -26.17
C ASN A 632 -2.11 -1.12 -25.16
N GLU A 633 -1.89 -0.67 -23.93
CA GLU A 633 -2.94 -0.58 -22.92
C GLU A 633 -3.99 0.51 -23.26
N VAL A 634 -3.58 1.63 -23.83
CA VAL A 634 -4.51 2.66 -24.33
C VAL A 634 -5.31 2.14 -25.53
N GLU A 635 -4.71 1.34 -26.40
CA GLU A 635 -5.43 0.71 -27.50
C GLU A 635 -6.54 -0.22 -26.96
N LYS A 636 -6.24 -1.05 -25.94
CA LYS A 636 -7.26 -1.83 -25.23
C LYS A 636 -8.39 -0.97 -24.67
N ALA A 637 -8.03 0.18 -24.07
CA ALA A 637 -9.03 1.14 -23.59
C ALA A 637 -9.89 1.70 -24.75
N SER A 638 -9.30 1.98 -25.91
CA SER A 638 -9.98 2.60 -27.05
C SER A 638 -11.02 1.71 -27.70
N VAL A 639 -10.80 0.40 -27.70
CA VAL A 639 -11.75 -0.58 -28.30
C VAL A 639 -12.90 -0.94 -27.35
N ARG A 640 -12.85 -0.48 -26.07
CA ARG A 640 -13.94 -0.70 -25.13
C ARG A 640 -15.26 -0.12 -25.64
N LYS A 641 -16.35 -0.76 -25.25
CA LYS A 641 -17.70 -0.23 -25.47
C LYS A 641 -17.94 0.95 -24.54
N GLY A 642 -18.26 2.09 -25.07
CA GLY A 642 -18.51 3.30 -24.32
C GLY A 642 -19.08 4.38 -25.22
N GLN A 643 -19.86 5.33 -24.64
CA GLN A 643 -20.52 6.38 -25.41
C GLN A 643 -19.54 7.39 -25.99
N ASN A 644 -18.42 7.63 -25.28
CA ASN A 644 -17.39 8.56 -25.71
C ASN A 644 -16.02 8.17 -25.13
N GLU A 645 -14.99 8.88 -25.53
CA GLU A 645 -13.61 8.67 -25.10
C GLU A 645 -13.44 8.72 -23.57
N ILE A 646 -14.12 9.67 -22.91
CA ILE A 646 -14.04 9.84 -21.45
C ILE A 646 -14.58 8.59 -20.73
N HIS A 647 -15.72 8.06 -21.17
CA HIS A 647 -16.29 6.83 -20.62
C HIS A 647 -15.31 5.65 -20.76
N LYS A 648 -14.67 5.51 -21.92
CA LYS A 648 -13.71 4.45 -22.20
C LYS A 648 -12.47 4.58 -21.29
N CYS A 649 -11.91 5.77 -21.21
CA CYS A 649 -10.72 6.04 -20.36
C CYS A 649 -10.99 5.77 -18.88
N LEU A 650 -12.12 6.24 -18.36
CA LEU A 650 -12.43 6.08 -16.93
C LEU A 650 -12.86 4.65 -16.58
N GLY A 651 -13.57 3.98 -17.49
CA GLY A 651 -13.87 2.56 -17.34
C GLY A 651 -12.57 1.74 -17.24
N TYR A 652 -11.64 1.96 -18.16
CA TYR A 652 -10.33 1.31 -18.14
C TYR A 652 -9.50 1.68 -16.90
N LEU A 653 -9.41 2.98 -16.57
CA LEU A 653 -8.65 3.45 -15.41
C LEU A 653 -9.13 2.80 -14.12
N THR A 654 -10.45 2.67 -13.95
CA THR A 654 -11.00 2.03 -12.73
C THR A 654 -10.56 0.58 -12.65
N GLU A 655 -10.65 -0.18 -13.73
CA GLU A 655 -10.17 -1.57 -13.77
C GLU A 655 -8.68 -1.65 -13.45
N PHE A 656 -7.88 -0.80 -14.09
CA PHE A 656 -6.44 -0.74 -13.83
C PHE A 656 -6.12 -0.52 -12.34
N ILE A 657 -6.85 0.38 -11.67
CA ILE A 657 -6.64 0.66 -10.26
C ILE A 657 -6.97 -0.56 -9.40
N TYR A 658 -8.07 -1.26 -9.71
CA TYR A 658 -8.41 -2.48 -8.99
C TYR A 658 -7.44 -3.62 -9.27
N ASP A 659 -6.93 -3.73 -10.49
CA ASP A 659 -5.96 -4.77 -10.87
C ASP A 659 -4.55 -4.52 -10.29
N LYS A 660 -4.17 -3.27 -10.12
CA LYS A 660 -2.80 -2.92 -9.71
C LYS A 660 -2.75 -2.39 -8.28
N VAL A 661 -3.51 -1.35 -7.95
CA VAL A 661 -3.40 -0.69 -6.64
C VAL A 661 -4.11 -1.50 -5.56
N ALA A 662 -5.36 -1.88 -5.78
CA ALA A 662 -6.12 -2.64 -4.77
C ALA A 662 -5.49 -4.03 -4.54
N LEU A 663 -5.03 -4.70 -5.60
CA LEU A 663 -4.36 -6.00 -5.47
C LEU A 663 -3.05 -5.87 -4.69
N LYS A 664 -2.25 -4.84 -4.96
CA LYS A 664 -1.01 -4.55 -4.20
C LYS A 664 -1.31 -4.36 -2.70
N ARG A 665 -2.38 -3.64 -2.37
CA ARG A 665 -2.82 -3.46 -0.98
C ARG A 665 -3.26 -4.75 -0.32
N LYS A 666 -4.00 -5.58 -1.06
CA LYS A 666 -4.40 -6.89 -0.57
C LYS A 666 -3.17 -7.76 -0.25
N ARG A 667 -2.16 -7.75 -1.11
CA ARG A 667 -0.90 -8.47 -0.87
C ARG A 667 -0.17 -7.99 0.38
N ALA A 668 -0.12 -6.69 0.63
CA ALA A 668 0.46 -6.16 1.87
C ALA A 668 -0.23 -6.73 3.13
N ILE A 669 -1.56 -6.92 3.06
CA ILE A 669 -2.33 -7.58 4.12
C ILE A 669 -1.94 -9.06 4.24
N ASP A 670 -1.78 -9.75 3.11
CA ASP A 670 -1.40 -11.16 3.09
C ASP A 670 0.04 -11.36 3.57
N ASP A 671 0.97 -10.47 3.20
CA ASP A 671 2.35 -10.46 3.71
C ASP A 671 2.37 -10.25 5.25
N MET A 672 1.57 -9.32 5.76
CA MET A 672 1.44 -9.11 7.21
C MET A 672 0.85 -10.33 7.94
N ARG A 673 -0.14 -10.99 7.33
CA ARG A 673 -0.69 -12.23 7.85
C ARG A 673 0.36 -13.34 7.87
N ASN A 674 1.14 -13.49 6.79
CA ASN A 674 2.21 -14.48 6.71
C ASN A 674 3.29 -14.22 7.77
N PHE A 675 3.67 -12.97 8.00
CA PHE A 675 4.54 -12.58 9.11
C PHE A 675 4.01 -13.09 10.46
N CYS A 676 2.71 -12.92 10.71
CA CYS A 676 2.09 -13.44 11.94
C CYS A 676 2.10 -14.98 12.00
N LEU A 677 1.93 -15.66 10.87
CA LEU A 677 1.98 -17.13 10.81
C LEU A 677 3.37 -17.67 11.13
N VAL A 678 4.43 -17.00 10.68
CA VAL A 678 5.81 -17.33 11.11
C VAL A 678 5.94 -17.18 12.63
N GLY A 679 5.33 -16.15 13.19
CA GLY A 679 5.38 -15.83 14.61
C GLY A 679 4.68 -16.82 15.55
N ILE A 680 3.84 -17.72 15.03
CA ILE A 680 3.10 -18.70 15.82
C ILE A 680 3.57 -20.16 15.60
N ASP A 681 4.74 -20.33 15.03
CA ASP A 681 5.34 -21.67 14.83
C ASP A 681 5.61 -22.33 16.19
N SER A 682 4.83 -23.36 16.52
CA SER A 682 4.95 -24.07 17.79
C SER A 682 6.16 -25.02 17.87
N THR A 683 6.93 -25.17 16.81
CA THR A 683 8.11 -26.05 16.76
C THR A 683 9.37 -25.37 17.28
N LYS A 684 9.35 -24.04 17.38
CA LYS A 684 10.48 -23.20 17.79
C LYS A 684 10.24 -22.51 19.14
N ASP A 685 11.32 -22.18 19.82
CA ASP A 685 11.25 -21.27 20.98
C ASP A 685 10.91 -19.84 20.54
N TRP A 686 10.17 -19.10 21.36
CA TRP A 686 9.73 -17.76 21.01
C TRP A 686 10.89 -16.77 20.78
N LYS A 687 12.08 -17.01 21.33
CA LYS A 687 13.28 -16.21 21.06
C LYS A 687 13.84 -16.49 19.66
N GLU A 688 13.77 -17.73 19.19
CA GLU A 688 14.11 -18.11 17.82
C GLU A 688 13.11 -17.47 16.84
N ILE A 689 11.84 -17.55 17.18
CA ILE A 689 10.76 -16.89 16.42
C ILE A 689 11.00 -15.37 16.32
N ASN A 690 11.41 -14.72 17.41
CA ASN A 690 11.73 -13.29 17.39
C ASN A 690 12.83 -12.94 16.37
N GLU A 691 13.81 -13.80 16.21
CA GLU A 691 14.85 -13.62 15.20
C GLU A 691 14.31 -13.83 13.80
N ASP A 692 13.51 -14.86 13.58
CA ASP A 692 12.83 -15.08 12.31
C ASP A 692 11.96 -13.88 11.93
N LEU A 693 11.22 -13.31 12.88
CA LEU A 693 10.40 -12.10 12.64
C LEU A 693 11.25 -10.87 12.27
N LYS A 694 12.44 -10.73 12.88
CA LYS A 694 13.39 -9.68 12.48
C LYS A 694 13.93 -9.89 11.07
N ASP A 695 14.16 -11.14 10.69
CA ASP A 695 14.57 -11.50 9.34
C ASP A 695 13.46 -11.21 8.33
N GLU A 696 12.23 -11.54 8.65
CA GLU A 696 11.06 -11.18 7.81
C GLU A 696 10.97 -9.67 7.56
N ILE A 697 11.08 -8.85 8.61
CA ILE A 697 11.09 -7.39 8.50
C ILE A 697 12.26 -6.94 7.61
N TYR A 698 13.45 -7.48 7.83
CA TYR A 698 14.63 -7.14 7.05
C TYR A 698 14.43 -7.39 5.55
N TYR A 699 13.96 -8.59 5.18
CA TYR A 699 13.72 -8.94 3.77
C TYR A 699 12.54 -8.15 3.18
N TYR A 700 11.50 -7.90 3.93
CA TYR A 700 10.37 -7.13 3.47
C TYR A 700 10.77 -5.72 3.04
N PHE A 701 11.57 -5.02 3.84
CA PHE A 701 12.01 -3.68 3.53
C PHE A 701 13.13 -3.62 2.50
N ASN A 702 14.00 -4.62 2.44
CA ASN A 702 15.12 -4.62 1.51
C ASN A 702 14.84 -5.32 0.19
N SER A 703 14.47 -6.54 0.18
CA SER A 703 13.82 -7.25 -0.92
C SER A 703 13.42 -8.67 -0.55
N LYS A 704 12.15 -8.94 -0.66
CA LYS A 704 11.58 -10.26 -0.43
C LYS A 704 12.06 -11.33 -1.42
N TYR A 705 12.55 -10.94 -2.59
CA TYR A 705 13.14 -11.88 -3.56
C TYR A 705 14.49 -12.48 -3.12
N ALA A 706 15.15 -11.84 -2.17
CA ALA A 706 16.36 -12.37 -1.58
C ALA A 706 16.10 -13.41 -0.47
N ARG A 707 14.82 -13.59 -0.08
CA ARG A 707 14.44 -14.54 0.96
C ARG A 707 14.38 -15.94 0.39
N GLU A 708 14.91 -16.91 1.14
CA GLU A 708 14.77 -18.32 0.83
C GLU A 708 13.30 -18.76 0.86
N GLY A 709 12.86 -19.54 -0.12
CA GLY A 709 11.49 -20.08 -0.19
C GLY A 709 10.40 -19.04 -0.43
N TYR A 710 10.73 -17.83 -0.91
CA TYR A 710 9.69 -16.83 -1.25
C TYR A 710 8.80 -17.32 -2.39
N LYS A 711 7.50 -17.34 -2.16
CA LYS A 711 6.50 -17.78 -3.15
C LYS A 711 5.66 -16.62 -3.67
N THR A 712 5.33 -16.67 -4.95
CA THR A 712 4.40 -15.73 -5.58
C THR A 712 2.94 -16.10 -5.29
N ASP A 713 2.00 -15.25 -5.73
CA ASP A 713 0.55 -15.52 -5.61
C ASP A 713 0.10 -16.83 -6.29
N ASN A 714 0.90 -17.36 -7.21
CA ASN A 714 0.61 -18.61 -7.91
C ASN A 714 1.28 -19.83 -7.25
N ASP A 715 1.74 -19.70 -6.02
CA ASP A 715 2.55 -20.71 -5.31
C ASP A 715 3.86 -21.10 -6.03
N GLU A 716 4.26 -20.35 -7.04
CA GLU A 716 5.55 -20.51 -7.69
C GLU A 716 6.64 -19.91 -6.82
N GLU A 717 7.68 -20.70 -6.56
CA GLU A 717 8.85 -20.25 -5.86
C GLU A 717 9.63 -19.22 -6.70
N PHE A 718 9.89 -18.07 -6.12
CA PHE A 718 10.55 -16.96 -6.77
C PHE A 718 11.61 -16.36 -5.85
N SER A 719 12.54 -17.22 -5.40
CA SER A 719 13.66 -16.81 -4.58
C SER A 719 14.94 -16.83 -5.40
N LEU A 720 15.55 -15.67 -5.54
CA LEU A 720 16.83 -15.57 -6.22
C LEU A 720 17.94 -16.31 -5.44
N LEU A 721 17.82 -16.35 -4.12
CA LEU A 721 18.77 -17.05 -3.26
C LEU A 721 18.74 -18.55 -3.48
N ASP A 722 17.56 -19.15 -3.56
CA ASP A 722 17.41 -20.60 -3.75
C ASP A 722 17.96 -21.05 -5.11
N GLU A 723 17.67 -20.29 -6.15
CA GLU A 723 18.12 -20.59 -7.51
C GLU A 723 19.62 -20.34 -7.72
N THR A 724 20.18 -19.46 -6.93
CA THR A 724 21.64 -19.16 -7.01
C THR A 724 22.46 -20.08 -6.13
N GLU A 725 21.82 -21.02 -5.40
CA GLU A 725 22.50 -21.86 -4.43
C GLU A 725 23.50 -21.06 -3.58
N ARG A 726 23.05 -19.94 -3.08
CA ARG A 726 23.86 -19.00 -2.28
C ARG A 726 25.10 -18.49 -3.03
N GLY A 727 24.95 -18.22 -4.31
CA GLY A 727 25.96 -17.62 -5.15
C GLY A 727 26.76 -18.57 -6.03
N ARG A 728 26.40 -19.84 -6.12
CA ARG A 728 27.07 -20.84 -6.94
C ARG A 728 26.40 -21.10 -8.29
N ILE A 729 25.98 -20.07 -9.01
CA ILE A 729 25.42 -20.28 -10.33
C ILE A 729 26.49 -20.53 -11.36
N SER A 730 26.37 -21.62 -12.09
CA SER A 730 27.24 -21.98 -13.22
C SER A 730 26.67 -21.57 -14.58
N SER A 731 25.41 -21.12 -14.68
CA SER A 731 24.79 -20.82 -15.98
C SER A 731 24.06 -19.48 -16.02
N PHE A 732 24.09 -18.81 -17.17
CA PHE A 732 23.32 -17.59 -17.46
C PHE A 732 21.83 -17.86 -17.67
N ASP A 733 21.35 -19.09 -17.60
CA ASP A 733 19.94 -19.42 -17.79
C ASP A 733 19.07 -18.72 -16.76
N ILE A 734 19.55 -18.60 -15.51
CA ILE A 734 18.89 -17.88 -14.45
C ILE A 734 18.81 -16.37 -14.76
N LEU A 735 19.92 -15.76 -15.23
CA LEU A 735 19.93 -14.37 -15.66
C LEU A 735 18.82 -14.11 -16.68
N TYR A 736 18.74 -14.95 -17.72
CA TYR A 736 17.74 -14.80 -18.77
C TYR A 736 16.32 -15.11 -18.25
N LYS A 737 16.17 -16.03 -17.33
CA LYS A 737 14.89 -16.29 -16.65
C LYS A 737 14.39 -15.01 -15.98
N TYR A 738 15.20 -14.40 -15.11
CA TYR A 738 14.79 -13.20 -14.40
C TYR A 738 14.58 -11.98 -15.30
N MET A 739 15.39 -11.81 -16.33
CA MET A 739 15.18 -10.76 -17.32
C MET A 739 13.84 -10.89 -18.05
N ARG A 740 13.36 -12.09 -18.32
CA ARG A 740 12.05 -12.33 -18.96
C ARG A 740 10.90 -12.18 -17.99
N VAL A 741 11.10 -12.64 -16.77
CA VAL A 741 10.09 -12.75 -15.74
C VAL A 741 9.69 -11.38 -15.19
N VAL A 742 10.64 -10.47 -14.96
CA VAL A 742 10.30 -9.11 -14.50
C VAL A 742 9.56 -8.27 -15.53
N ASP A 743 9.66 -8.61 -16.81
CA ASP A 743 8.90 -7.95 -17.88
C ASP A 743 7.48 -8.50 -18.04
N SER A 744 7.17 -9.64 -17.45
CA SER A 744 5.85 -10.25 -17.57
C SER A 744 4.94 -9.81 -16.42
N ASP A 745 3.63 -9.66 -16.70
CA ASP A 745 2.61 -9.48 -15.66
C ASP A 745 2.31 -10.77 -14.87
N VAL A 746 2.94 -11.87 -15.27
CA VAL A 746 2.68 -13.21 -14.74
C VAL A 746 3.22 -13.37 -13.33
N ILE A 747 4.24 -12.58 -12.98
CA ILE A 747 4.75 -12.59 -11.61
C ILE A 747 4.01 -11.55 -10.82
N GLY A 748 3.01 -12.03 -10.16
CA GLY A 748 2.12 -11.26 -9.34
C GLY A 748 2.72 -10.60 -8.10
N VAL A 749 3.98 -10.21 -8.07
CA VAL A 749 4.63 -9.73 -6.85
C VAL A 749 4.51 -8.23 -6.66
N SER A 750 4.58 -7.46 -7.69
CA SER A 750 4.25 -6.04 -7.63
C SER A 750 3.43 -5.62 -8.84
N GLY A 751 2.72 -4.55 -8.72
CA GLY A 751 1.76 -4.13 -9.72
C GLY A 751 2.37 -3.70 -11.06
N SER A 752 3.69 -3.57 -11.19
CA SER A 752 4.31 -3.08 -12.43
C SER A 752 5.69 -3.70 -12.69
N PRO A 753 6.10 -3.83 -13.97
CA PRO A 753 7.44 -4.27 -14.32
C PRO A 753 8.56 -3.41 -13.71
N LYS A 754 8.36 -2.10 -13.62
CA LYS A 754 9.34 -1.19 -13.00
C LYS A 754 9.54 -1.50 -11.51
N ASP A 755 8.46 -1.79 -10.79
CA ASP A 755 8.53 -2.17 -9.37
C ASP A 755 9.25 -3.53 -9.22
N ASN A 756 8.95 -4.49 -10.08
CA ASN A 756 9.62 -5.79 -10.10
C ASN A 756 11.13 -5.66 -10.32
N ILE A 757 11.55 -4.79 -11.24
CA ILE A 757 12.99 -4.53 -11.50
C ILE A 757 13.66 -3.91 -10.26
N LYS A 758 13.00 -2.99 -9.56
CA LYS A 758 13.53 -2.41 -8.31
C LYS A 758 13.69 -3.46 -7.21
N HIS A 759 12.69 -4.31 -7.02
CA HIS A 759 12.79 -5.42 -6.08
C HIS A 759 13.91 -6.38 -6.45
N LEU A 760 14.03 -6.74 -7.73
CA LEU A 760 15.09 -7.61 -8.21
C LEU A 760 16.48 -6.99 -7.98
N GLN A 761 16.65 -5.73 -8.29
CA GLN A 761 17.91 -5.01 -8.04
C GLN A 761 18.27 -4.99 -6.55
N GLY A 762 17.27 -4.79 -5.67
CA GLY A 762 17.46 -4.88 -4.24
C GLY A 762 17.92 -6.27 -3.79
N ALA A 763 17.31 -7.34 -4.32
CA ALA A 763 17.70 -8.72 -4.03
C ALA A 763 19.13 -9.03 -4.49
N VAL A 764 19.45 -8.67 -5.72
CA VAL A 764 20.80 -8.87 -6.27
C VAL A 764 21.86 -8.17 -5.41
N ARG A 765 21.61 -6.95 -4.98
CA ARG A 765 22.51 -6.20 -4.10
C ARG A 765 22.72 -6.89 -2.74
N LEU A 766 21.65 -7.39 -2.12
CA LEU A 766 21.75 -8.09 -0.85
C LEU A 766 22.52 -9.38 -0.95
N ILE A 767 22.24 -10.19 -1.99
CA ILE A 767 22.90 -11.49 -2.16
C ILE A 767 24.39 -11.28 -2.47
N ARG A 768 24.74 -10.33 -3.34
CA ARG A 768 26.15 -10.01 -3.66
C ARG A 768 26.96 -9.59 -2.43
N ARG A 769 26.37 -8.91 -1.47
CA ARG A 769 27.05 -8.54 -0.20
C ARG A 769 27.25 -9.71 0.73
N GLY A 770 26.34 -10.67 0.73
CA GLY A 770 26.38 -11.85 1.59
C GLY A 770 27.23 -12.98 1.07
N THR A 771 27.73 -12.91 -0.18
CA THR A 771 28.56 -13.96 -0.82
C THR A 771 30.02 -13.57 -0.85
N THR A 772 30.89 -14.53 -0.54
CA THR A 772 32.36 -14.35 -0.60
C THR A 772 32.90 -14.38 -2.02
N ASP A 773 32.25 -15.10 -2.91
CA ASP A 773 32.65 -15.29 -4.29
C ASP A 773 31.81 -14.45 -5.23
N THR A 774 32.44 -13.84 -6.24
CA THR A 774 31.75 -13.04 -7.24
C THR A 774 31.00 -13.94 -8.21
N ASN A 775 29.67 -13.77 -8.24
CA ASN A 775 28.80 -14.50 -9.15
C ASN A 775 28.53 -13.66 -10.43
N PRO A 776 28.99 -14.12 -11.63
CA PRO A 776 28.83 -13.35 -12.85
C PRO A 776 27.36 -13.12 -13.24
N ALA A 777 26.48 -14.07 -13.02
CA ALA A 777 25.06 -13.91 -13.35
C ALA A 777 24.41 -12.81 -12.51
N LEU A 778 24.73 -12.73 -11.22
CA LEU A 778 24.25 -11.64 -10.34
C LEU A 778 24.83 -10.28 -10.76
N CYS A 779 26.08 -10.24 -11.19
CA CYS A 779 26.69 -9.01 -11.68
C CYS A 779 26.00 -8.50 -12.94
N PHE A 780 25.78 -9.35 -13.94
CA PHE A 780 25.07 -8.98 -15.16
C PHE A 780 23.59 -8.71 -14.92
N LEU A 781 22.94 -9.37 -13.94
CA LEU A 781 21.57 -9.06 -13.55
C LEU A 781 21.48 -7.66 -12.91
N ASN A 782 22.47 -7.25 -12.13
CA ASN A 782 22.56 -5.88 -11.62
C ASN A 782 22.72 -4.86 -12.77
N VAL A 783 23.58 -5.14 -13.74
CA VAL A 783 23.73 -4.30 -14.95
C VAL A 783 22.41 -4.14 -15.67
N TYR A 784 21.70 -5.25 -15.90
CA TYR A 784 20.36 -5.22 -16.52
C TYR A 784 19.40 -4.34 -15.74
N CYS A 785 19.29 -4.53 -14.41
CA CYS A 785 18.38 -3.76 -13.57
C CYS A 785 18.71 -2.25 -13.62
N LEU A 786 19.97 -1.88 -13.53
CA LEU A 786 20.41 -0.48 -13.57
C LEU A 786 20.12 0.19 -14.91
N LEU A 787 20.35 -0.50 -16.02
CA LEU A 787 19.99 -0.02 -17.36
C LEU A 787 18.47 0.14 -17.53
N ALA A 788 17.71 -0.87 -17.12
CA ALA A 788 16.25 -0.86 -17.22
C ALA A 788 15.58 0.22 -16.37
N LEU A 789 16.20 0.60 -15.26
CA LEU A 789 15.76 1.72 -14.41
C LEU A 789 16.20 3.10 -14.97
N LYS A 790 16.93 3.12 -16.10
CA LYS A 790 17.42 4.35 -16.77
C LYS A 790 18.17 5.31 -15.86
N VAL A 791 19.10 4.79 -15.11
CA VAL A 791 19.86 5.50 -14.07
C VAL A 791 20.94 6.45 -14.63
N GLY A 792 20.88 6.79 -15.90
CA GLY A 792 21.94 7.43 -16.68
C GLY A 792 22.48 8.79 -16.18
N SER A 793 21.83 9.43 -15.21
CA SER A 793 22.30 10.70 -14.63
C SER A 793 22.89 10.55 -13.22
N ASN A 794 22.82 9.38 -12.61
CA ASN A 794 23.26 9.11 -11.25
C ASN A 794 24.71 8.59 -11.24
N ARG A 795 25.61 9.35 -10.64
CA ARG A 795 27.05 9.01 -10.61
C ARG A 795 27.31 7.70 -9.88
N ASN A 796 26.74 7.50 -8.69
CA ASN A 796 27.01 6.31 -7.88
C ASN A 796 26.45 5.04 -8.53
N MET A 797 25.27 5.12 -9.14
CA MET A 797 24.69 3.98 -9.86
C MET A 797 25.41 3.70 -11.18
N LYS A 798 25.95 4.72 -11.82
CA LYS A 798 26.81 4.55 -12.99
C LYS A 798 28.12 3.86 -12.62
N GLU A 799 28.74 4.25 -11.52
CA GLU A 799 29.91 3.58 -10.97
C GLU A 799 29.60 2.12 -10.57
N ASP A 800 28.42 1.85 -9.97
CA ASP A 800 27.99 0.47 -9.63
C ASP A 800 27.74 -0.36 -10.90
N LEU A 801 27.15 0.23 -11.94
CA LEU A 801 26.95 -0.43 -13.24
C LEU A 801 28.30 -0.83 -13.87
N GLU A 802 29.24 0.13 -13.98
CA GLU A 802 30.56 -0.08 -14.54
C GLU A 802 31.34 -1.15 -13.75
N LYS A 803 31.29 -1.05 -12.41
CA LYS A 803 31.93 -2.01 -11.51
C LYS A 803 31.32 -3.40 -11.68
N SER A 804 29.97 -3.49 -11.69
CA SER A 804 29.28 -4.77 -11.84
C SER A 804 29.57 -5.42 -13.18
N TYR A 805 29.70 -4.63 -14.25
CA TYR A 805 30.05 -5.15 -15.56
C TYR A 805 31.47 -5.75 -15.59
N ILE A 806 32.44 -5.03 -15.05
CA ILE A 806 33.83 -5.48 -14.96
C ILE A 806 33.94 -6.74 -14.09
N GLU A 807 33.36 -6.74 -12.90
CA GLU A 807 33.37 -7.88 -11.97
C GLU A 807 32.71 -9.11 -12.61
N GLY A 808 31.55 -8.91 -13.25
CA GLY A 808 30.84 -9.99 -13.95
C GLY A 808 31.64 -10.55 -15.14
N TYR A 809 32.26 -9.68 -15.91
CA TYR A 809 33.11 -10.07 -17.05
C TYR A 809 34.31 -10.92 -16.60
N LEU A 810 35.04 -10.47 -15.59
CA LEU A 810 36.21 -11.18 -15.07
C LEU A 810 35.83 -12.52 -14.43
N ALA A 811 34.79 -12.54 -13.60
CA ALA A 811 34.30 -13.76 -12.96
C ALA A 811 33.80 -14.77 -14.01
N PHE A 812 33.14 -14.32 -15.07
CA PHE A 812 32.68 -15.19 -16.14
C PHE A 812 33.84 -15.78 -16.95
N LYS A 813 34.84 -14.96 -17.23
CA LYS A 813 36.07 -15.40 -17.90
C LYS A 813 36.82 -16.47 -17.10
N GLU A 814 36.87 -16.34 -15.78
CA GLU A 814 37.47 -17.32 -14.88
C GLU A 814 36.70 -18.64 -14.85
N GLN A 815 35.38 -18.60 -14.90
CA GLN A 815 34.54 -19.78 -14.92
C GLN A 815 34.50 -20.52 -16.24
N VAL A 816 34.53 -19.79 -17.36
CA VAL A 816 34.48 -20.34 -18.73
C VAL A 816 35.87 -20.37 -19.35
N LYS A 817 36.54 -21.51 -19.21
CA LYS A 817 37.90 -21.68 -19.74
C LYS A 817 38.01 -21.70 -21.26
N ASN A 818 36.89 -21.81 -21.99
CA ASN A 818 36.85 -21.80 -23.45
C ASN A 818 36.53 -20.37 -23.92
N ASN A 819 37.49 -19.78 -24.64
CA ASN A 819 37.38 -18.39 -25.14
C ASN A 819 36.18 -18.18 -26.06
N ASP A 820 35.87 -19.11 -26.97
CA ASP A 820 34.74 -18.97 -27.89
C ASP A 820 33.43 -18.96 -27.15
N ALA A 821 33.23 -19.87 -26.16
CA ALA A 821 32.02 -19.93 -25.32
C ALA A 821 31.90 -18.69 -24.41
N PHE A 822 33.03 -18.12 -23.98
CA PHE A 822 33.03 -16.89 -23.19
C PHE A 822 32.52 -15.69 -24.03
N TYR A 823 33.13 -15.45 -25.22
CA TYR A 823 32.71 -14.34 -26.08
C TYR A 823 31.28 -14.52 -26.60
N ASP A 824 30.87 -15.74 -26.91
CA ASP A 824 29.48 -16.04 -27.28
C ASP A 824 28.51 -15.71 -26.13
N GLY A 825 28.87 -16.00 -24.89
CA GLY A 825 28.10 -15.67 -23.72
C GLY A 825 27.94 -14.15 -23.53
N ILE A 826 29.02 -13.39 -23.65
CA ILE A 826 28.98 -11.91 -23.59
C ILE A 826 28.13 -11.32 -24.71
N ALA A 827 28.32 -11.81 -25.95
CA ALA A 827 27.53 -11.36 -27.11
C ALA A 827 26.05 -11.67 -26.93
N LYS A 828 25.72 -12.83 -26.38
CA LYS A 828 24.34 -13.23 -26.06
C LYS A 828 23.72 -12.30 -24.98
N PHE A 829 24.45 -11.99 -23.91
CA PHE A 829 23.98 -11.04 -22.92
C PHE A 829 23.67 -9.68 -23.55
N LYS A 830 24.59 -9.12 -24.32
CA LYS A 830 24.37 -7.85 -25.01
C LYS A 830 23.12 -7.90 -25.92
N SER A 831 22.95 -8.99 -26.67
CA SER A 831 21.79 -9.15 -27.55
C SER A 831 20.46 -9.26 -26.77
N GLU A 832 20.45 -9.93 -25.63
CA GLU A 832 19.24 -10.11 -24.81
C GLU A 832 18.74 -8.80 -24.18
N LEU A 833 19.59 -7.77 -24.03
CA LEU A 833 19.18 -6.45 -23.54
C LEU A 833 18.16 -5.77 -24.47
N ASN A 834 18.20 -6.05 -25.77
CA ASN A 834 17.35 -5.39 -26.77
C ASN A 834 16.46 -6.36 -27.57
N ILE A 835 16.30 -7.60 -27.13
CA ILE A 835 15.41 -8.60 -27.76
C ILE A 835 13.93 -8.26 -27.50
N ASN A 836 13.06 -8.60 -28.44
CA ASN A 836 11.59 -8.50 -28.36
C ASN A 836 11.04 -7.07 -28.16
N GLY A 837 11.68 -6.08 -28.80
CA GLY A 837 11.24 -4.68 -28.67
C GLY A 837 11.69 -4.00 -27.37
N ARG A 838 12.51 -4.65 -26.55
CA ARG A 838 13.17 -4.03 -25.41
C ARG A 838 14.30 -3.15 -25.90
N ASN A 839 14.23 -1.86 -25.67
CA ASN A 839 15.33 -0.94 -25.87
C ASN A 839 15.92 -0.55 -24.52
N ILE A 840 16.58 -1.52 -23.86
CA ILE A 840 17.13 -1.32 -22.52
C ILE A 840 18.51 -0.65 -22.61
N ALA A 841 19.36 -1.11 -23.52
CA ALA A 841 20.68 -0.54 -23.74
C ALA A 841 20.73 0.31 -25.04
N SER A 842 21.30 1.49 -24.95
CA SER A 842 21.56 2.38 -26.08
C SER A 842 22.87 2.03 -26.81
N ASP A 843 23.07 2.58 -27.99
CA ASP A 843 24.35 2.45 -28.71
C ASP A 843 25.54 3.02 -27.92
N GLU A 844 25.31 4.02 -27.07
CA GLU A 844 26.29 4.59 -26.16
C GLU A 844 26.66 3.60 -25.05
N ASP A 845 25.67 2.89 -24.49
CA ASP A 845 25.90 1.83 -23.49
C ASP A 845 26.75 0.69 -24.08
N PHE A 846 26.47 0.27 -25.31
CA PHE A 846 27.26 -0.78 -25.94
C PHE A 846 28.72 -0.34 -26.21
N LYS A 847 28.95 0.90 -26.61
CA LYS A 847 30.32 1.43 -26.72
C LYS A 847 31.01 1.47 -25.36
N LYS A 848 30.27 1.83 -24.32
CA LYS A 848 30.79 1.84 -22.96
C LYS A 848 31.17 0.42 -22.50
N PHE A 849 30.37 -0.58 -22.84
CA PHE A 849 30.73 -1.97 -22.54
C PHE A 849 32.02 -2.40 -23.22
N GLU A 850 32.26 -2.02 -24.45
CA GLU A 850 33.54 -2.29 -25.16
C GLU A 850 34.73 -1.64 -24.44
N GLU A 851 34.56 -0.41 -23.92
CA GLU A 851 35.59 0.25 -23.10
C GLU A 851 35.86 -0.50 -21.80
N LEU A 852 34.78 -0.95 -21.11
CA LEU A 852 34.87 -1.69 -19.85
C LEU A 852 35.48 -3.08 -20.03
N GLU A 853 35.25 -3.74 -21.16
CA GLU A 853 35.87 -5.01 -21.53
C GLU A 853 37.39 -4.84 -21.71
N LEU A 854 37.82 -3.81 -22.42
CA LEU A 854 39.24 -3.49 -22.56
C LEU A 854 39.89 -3.16 -21.21
N GLN A 855 39.17 -2.43 -20.35
CA GLN A 855 39.67 -2.11 -19.02
C GLN A 855 39.79 -3.37 -18.15
N ALA A 856 38.79 -4.28 -18.21
CA ALA A 856 38.83 -5.56 -17.52
C ALA A 856 40.02 -6.43 -17.96
N GLU A 857 40.23 -6.57 -19.27
CA GLU A 857 41.36 -7.31 -19.85
C GLU A 857 42.71 -6.75 -19.41
N LEU A 858 42.84 -5.41 -19.42
CA LEU A 858 44.08 -4.76 -18.97
C LEU A 858 44.34 -5.00 -17.50
N SER A 859 43.28 -4.89 -16.64
CA SER A 859 43.41 -5.16 -15.22
C SER A 859 43.81 -6.60 -14.93
N ASP A 860 43.23 -7.55 -15.64
CA ASP A 860 43.53 -8.98 -15.50
C ASP A 860 45.01 -9.25 -15.84
N HIS A 861 45.52 -8.69 -16.96
CA HIS A 861 46.93 -8.81 -17.34
C HIS A 861 47.89 -8.17 -16.32
N LEU A 862 47.54 -6.99 -15.78
CA LEU A 862 48.35 -6.34 -14.76
C LEU A 862 48.41 -7.16 -13.47
N ASN A 863 47.28 -7.70 -13.01
CA ASN A 863 47.23 -8.57 -11.84
C ASN A 863 48.05 -9.85 -12.03
N TRP A 864 48.02 -10.42 -13.26
CA TRP A 864 48.84 -11.57 -13.56
C TRP A 864 50.35 -11.23 -13.53
N VAL A 865 50.77 -10.09 -14.07
CA VAL A 865 52.15 -9.62 -14.05
C VAL A 865 52.63 -9.40 -12.62
N ASP A 866 51.79 -8.76 -11.78
CA ASP A 866 52.12 -8.53 -10.37
C ASP A 866 52.23 -9.84 -9.57
N ALA A 867 51.30 -10.76 -9.79
CA ALA A 867 51.35 -12.08 -9.16
C ALA A 867 52.62 -12.89 -9.58
N PHE A 868 52.96 -12.83 -10.88
CA PHE A 868 54.18 -13.44 -11.42
C PHE A 868 55.44 -12.82 -10.82
N SER A 869 55.51 -11.47 -10.80
CA SER A 869 56.65 -10.75 -10.23
C SER A 869 56.85 -11.08 -8.73
N ASN A 870 55.76 -11.09 -7.95
CA ASN A 870 55.81 -11.41 -6.53
C ASN A 870 56.25 -12.86 -6.26
N ASN A 871 55.85 -13.78 -7.12
CA ASN A 871 56.29 -15.19 -6.97
C ASN A 871 57.78 -15.35 -7.41
N TYR A 872 58.23 -14.57 -8.36
CA TYR A 872 59.65 -14.64 -8.80
C TYR A 872 60.63 -14.00 -7.81
N THR A 873 60.16 -12.95 -7.09
CA THR A 873 61.00 -12.27 -6.09
C THR A 873 61.05 -13.01 -4.74
N LYS A 874 60.21 -14.02 -4.52
CA LYS A 874 60.24 -14.90 -3.36
C LYS A 874 61.06 -16.17 -3.52
N GLN A 875 61.57 -16.46 -4.71
CA GLN A 875 62.60 -17.47 -4.95
C GLN A 875 64.01 -16.85 -4.90
#